data_186f344eea0b08fa84d2a65b158cf55c
#
_entry.id   186f344eea0b08fa84d2a65b158cf55c
#
_cell.length_a   1.000
_cell.length_b   1.000
_cell.length_c   1.000
_cell.angle_alpha   90.00
_cell.angle_beta   90.00
_cell.angle_gamma   90.00
#
_symmetry.space_group_name_H-M   'P 1'
#
loop_
_entity.id
_entity.type
_entity.pdbx_description
1 polymer ?
#
loop_
_entity_poly.entity_id
_entity_poly.type
_entity_poly.pdbx_seq_one_letter_code
_entity_poly.pdbx_strand_id
1 'polypeptide(L)'
;MKKRIRFLSALFAILIVSNFAACSQGQQRTDGTGAASDTDTENKGDTEQMPPLGDLNVPIDKTALNPDMSAFTAVPESVSLQKNPAKVITDYSSAKETYNGAICVVANNSNVWVKDGKYTSGYKFVWDGSHILGAAPTLAAFAGMKLSYNEATKTAAIGNITAAAGQKYILVDGLRYDSESENTVIDGVLYLPLNEFVRYGMKKFYGESFKGFGVISTEEKPYHLSTKRSGLILKYNGEYTMMMAYLVLDRYNADALRKIFDEKIKGKPYPHIATIKEDAPRYKELLGTDEFMAEMSGYVLQQADEFLNQEVKPVLQSGSIAGVPSATLPEIMYYAYYMTGNRAYIEKAIANIEPVLKLDTWCAGSHMLSTSSCCMYLAKVYDLFRDELTQKQRDDIANALIYRGVQAHLDYMMGRMGNDWPTRDSNWNVICNVGPMYAAMVLLGEGYDDAMLFDCLEKAQVSLGYSMHYFAPDGCGWEGSGYTNYTLSYVTVLLEGLNNFFGDTLGMMDYPGFEGVGRSLAMTTGRDNNWTIHCEDTPVPYNTTQNMFFTKYYGDYTGQKLNIEQLYKNPAAMKLHSYLAMKYYLPGAPESTDYPEETDVLYTSSQLGFSRNAWGGKTKTVVGVHGGYNMDSGCQVDIGNFFYEYKGIVFADDPGIENYAISYTTAYPARAEGANVWVVNPDASYGQSLEGYGDLNMKESKPDGVIYTLDLSSAYEGYVESALRGFMLSENRTVFTVQDEIKPFEGENDFYWFWHTLADITVNENSRSVSLARNGVVCKIYFDSNVDFTITKQDVLTSLPGSPVVEGQNQMPHAAKMHKIVVNFQSSGEPIIFRATAVPFGKNIDRDTLAPISEWTIPNP
;
A
#
# COMPACT_ATOMS: atom_id res chain seq x y z
N MET A 1 30.91 24.79 -16.56
CA MET A 1 30.37 23.87 -15.53
C MET A 1 29.23 24.49 -14.74
N LYS A 2 29.29 25.67 -14.19
CA LYS A 2 28.22 26.33 -13.40
C LYS A 2 26.88 26.59 -14.15
N LYS A 3 26.85 26.63 -15.47
CA LYS A 3 25.61 26.82 -16.26
C LYS A 3 24.86 25.51 -16.56
N ARG A 4 25.52 24.34 -16.47
CA ARG A 4 24.84 23.03 -16.67
C ARG A 4 24.15 22.53 -15.42
N ILE A 5 24.61 22.92 -14.24
CA ILE A 5 24.01 22.50 -12.96
C ILE A 5 22.67 23.25 -12.72
N ARG A 6 22.54 24.52 -13.15
CA ARG A 6 21.27 25.24 -13.04
C ARG A 6 20.16 24.73 -13.98
N PHE A 7 20.54 24.04 -15.06
CA PHE A 7 19.55 23.46 -15.99
C PHE A 7 19.00 22.13 -15.49
N LEU A 8 19.81 21.34 -14.78
CA LEU A 8 19.37 20.06 -14.20
C LEU A 8 18.47 20.24 -12.97
N SER A 9 18.72 21.23 -12.13
CA SER A 9 17.86 21.47 -10.96
C SER A 9 16.49 22.04 -11.33
N ALA A 10 16.39 22.80 -12.42
CA ALA A 10 15.10 23.28 -12.95
C ALA A 10 14.33 22.14 -13.65
N LEU A 11 15.02 21.19 -14.28
CA LEU A 11 14.36 19.99 -14.89
C LEU A 11 13.81 19.04 -13.85
N PHE A 12 14.47 18.89 -12.68
CA PHE A 12 14.03 18.00 -11.61
C PHE A 12 12.79 18.55 -10.87
N ALA A 13 12.70 19.86 -10.69
CA ALA A 13 11.50 20.50 -10.14
C ALA A 13 10.31 20.44 -11.13
N ILE A 14 10.60 20.46 -12.44
CA ILE A 14 9.60 20.35 -13.50
C ILE A 14 9.13 18.89 -13.65
N LEU A 15 9.99 17.88 -13.44
CA LEU A 15 9.64 16.46 -13.51
C LEU A 15 8.69 16.03 -12.38
N ILE A 16 8.86 16.57 -11.17
CA ILE A 16 7.91 16.29 -10.07
C ILE A 16 6.55 16.95 -10.37
N VAL A 17 6.53 18.11 -10.99
CA VAL A 17 5.31 18.82 -11.36
C VAL A 17 4.67 18.25 -12.63
N SER A 18 5.43 17.70 -13.58
CA SER A 18 4.90 17.13 -14.82
C SER A 18 4.28 15.72 -14.64
N ASN A 19 4.74 14.93 -13.68
CA ASN A 19 4.07 13.68 -13.34
C ASN A 19 2.70 13.90 -12.69
N PHE A 20 2.49 15.04 -12.00
CA PHE A 20 1.17 15.43 -11.47
C PHE A 20 0.14 15.78 -12.56
N ALA A 21 0.56 16.25 -13.72
CA ALA A 21 -0.35 16.59 -14.81
C ALA A 21 -0.86 15.34 -15.58
N ALA A 22 -0.11 14.24 -15.56
CA ALA A 22 -0.49 13.01 -16.25
C ALA A 22 -1.62 12.25 -15.55
N CYS A 23 -1.71 12.29 -14.22
CA CYS A 23 -2.84 11.72 -13.47
C CYS A 23 -4.19 12.41 -13.73
N SER A 24 -4.21 13.58 -14.37
CA SER A 24 -5.46 14.34 -14.63
C SER A 24 -6.25 13.90 -15.85
N GLN A 25 -5.72 13.01 -16.68
CA GLN A 25 -6.45 12.47 -17.84
C GLN A 25 -7.02 11.07 -17.55
N GLY A 26 -7.60 10.92 -16.36
CA GLY A 26 -8.37 9.74 -15.99
C GLY A 26 -9.64 9.66 -16.82
N GLN A 27 -9.74 8.63 -17.56
CA GLN A 27 -10.87 8.00 -18.23
C GLN A 27 -12.24 8.68 -18.05
N GLN A 28 -12.71 9.37 -19.10
CA GLN A 28 -14.13 9.35 -19.39
C GLN A 28 -14.49 7.95 -19.89
N ARG A 29 -15.00 7.11 -19.02
CA ARG A 29 -15.73 5.92 -19.46
C ARG A 29 -17.00 6.39 -20.13
N THR A 30 -17.11 6.17 -21.43
CA THR A 30 -18.38 6.15 -22.13
C THR A 30 -19.16 4.93 -21.62
N ASP A 31 -20.29 5.18 -21.00
CA ASP A 31 -21.25 4.14 -20.62
C ASP A 31 -21.68 3.34 -21.86
N GLY A 32 -21.04 2.22 -22.04
CA GLY A 32 -21.53 1.16 -22.90
C GLY A 32 -22.37 0.22 -22.03
N THR A 33 -23.69 0.40 -22.05
CA THR A 33 -24.62 -0.56 -21.49
C THR A 33 -24.53 -1.86 -22.27
N GLY A 34 -23.68 -2.74 -21.83
CA GLY A 34 -23.64 -4.15 -22.23
C GLY A 34 -24.15 -4.98 -21.06
N ALA A 35 -25.40 -5.42 -21.14
CA ALA A 35 -25.95 -6.40 -20.23
C ALA A 35 -25.15 -7.70 -20.37
N ALA A 36 -24.27 -7.98 -19.41
CA ALA A 36 -23.70 -9.30 -19.26
C ALA A 36 -24.78 -10.22 -18.66
N SER A 37 -25.20 -11.19 -19.43
CA SER A 37 -26.04 -12.27 -18.98
C SER A 37 -25.27 -13.14 -17.97
N ASP A 38 -25.72 -13.16 -16.75
CA ASP A 38 -25.31 -14.17 -15.76
C ASP A 38 -25.62 -15.57 -16.31
N THR A 39 -24.59 -16.25 -16.78
CA THR A 39 -24.65 -17.70 -16.92
C THR A 39 -23.91 -18.29 -15.74
N ASP A 40 -24.67 -18.59 -14.69
CA ASP A 40 -24.24 -19.49 -13.61
C ASP A 40 -23.83 -20.84 -14.23
N THR A 41 -22.56 -21.07 -14.41
CA THR A 41 -22.06 -22.44 -14.57
C THR A 41 -21.98 -23.04 -13.18
N GLU A 42 -23.00 -23.82 -12.84
CA GLU A 42 -23.00 -24.70 -11.69
C GLU A 42 -21.83 -25.69 -11.78
N ASN A 43 -20.82 -25.42 -10.99
CA ASN A 43 -19.78 -26.40 -10.70
C ASN A 43 -20.38 -27.42 -9.74
N LYS A 44 -20.82 -28.56 -10.26
CA LYS A 44 -21.29 -29.70 -9.47
C LYS A 44 -20.09 -30.47 -8.93
N GLY A 45 -19.44 -29.92 -7.93
CA GLY A 45 -18.63 -30.68 -6.97
C GLY A 45 -19.56 -31.14 -5.84
N ASP A 46 -19.40 -32.38 -5.38
CA ASP A 46 -20.19 -33.01 -4.34
C ASP A 46 -20.41 -32.09 -3.13
N THR A 47 -21.59 -31.49 -3.05
CA THR A 47 -22.01 -30.75 -1.89
C THR A 47 -22.43 -31.75 -0.82
N GLU A 48 -21.51 -32.08 0.10
CA GLU A 48 -21.96 -32.53 1.42
C GLU A 48 -22.88 -31.44 1.97
N GLN A 49 -24.16 -31.78 2.15
CA GLN A 49 -25.13 -30.88 2.76
C GLN A 49 -24.63 -30.47 4.14
N MET A 50 -24.22 -29.20 4.28
CA MET A 50 -23.98 -28.67 5.61
C MET A 50 -25.24 -28.83 6.46
N PRO A 51 -25.10 -29.24 7.72
CA PRO A 51 -26.26 -29.38 8.60
C PRO A 51 -27.00 -28.04 8.70
N PRO A 52 -28.34 -28.05 8.78
CA PRO A 52 -29.12 -26.83 8.90
C PRO A 52 -28.61 -26.03 10.10
N LEU A 53 -28.31 -24.77 9.83
CA LEU A 53 -27.90 -23.85 10.87
C LEU A 53 -29.01 -23.70 11.89
N GLY A 54 -28.68 -23.85 13.16
CA GLY A 54 -29.62 -23.58 14.25
C GLY A 54 -30.09 -22.11 14.23
N ASP A 55 -31.11 -21.78 15.03
CA ASP A 55 -31.70 -20.45 15.07
C ASP A 55 -30.65 -19.38 15.34
N LEU A 56 -30.34 -18.63 14.29
CA LEU A 56 -29.19 -17.72 14.19
C LEU A 56 -29.56 -16.25 14.47
N ASN A 57 -30.85 -16.01 14.83
CA ASN A 57 -31.34 -14.68 15.18
C ASN A 57 -31.04 -14.30 16.64
N VAL A 58 -30.17 -15.02 17.31
CA VAL A 58 -29.74 -14.66 18.65
C VAL A 58 -28.81 -13.45 18.52
N PRO A 59 -29.19 -12.27 19.02
CA PRO A 59 -28.27 -11.13 19.07
C PRO A 59 -26.98 -11.54 19.76
N ILE A 60 -25.83 -11.14 19.24
CA ILE A 60 -24.58 -11.36 19.93
C ILE A 60 -24.68 -10.62 21.27
N ASP A 61 -24.82 -11.39 22.34
CA ASP A 61 -24.86 -10.84 23.68
C ASP A 61 -23.44 -10.39 24.04
N LYS A 62 -23.27 -9.08 24.24
CA LYS A 62 -21.99 -8.50 24.65
C LYS A 62 -21.46 -9.12 25.95
N THR A 63 -22.36 -9.54 26.84
CA THR A 63 -21.99 -10.24 28.06
C THR A 63 -21.46 -11.63 27.78
N ALA A 64 -21.91 -12.28 26.73
CA ALA A 64 -21.40 -13.57 26.28
C ALA A 64 -20.01 -13.49 25.67
N LEU A 65 -19.60 -12.32 25.19
CA LEU A 65 -18.22 -12.11 24.71
C LEU A 65 -17.21 -11.91 25.84
N ASN A 66 -17.67 -11.59 27.05
CA ASN A 66 -16.76 -11.25 28.16
C ASN A 66 -17.04 -11.89 29.52
N PRO A 67 -17.89 -12.85 29.72
CA PRO A 67 -18.32 -13.17 31.09
C PRO A 67 -17.19 -13.64 32.01
N ASP A 68 -16.31 -14.48 31.54
CA ASP A 68 -15.23 -15.09 32.33
C ASP A 68 -13.84 -15.02 31.67
N MET A 69 -13.73 -14.21 30.65
CA MET A 69 -12.54 -14.10 29.82
C MET A 69 -12.07 -12.66 29.77
N SER A 70 -11.22 -12.30 30.72
CA SER A 70 -10.59 -10.96 30.83
C SER A 70 -9.91 -10.46 29.56
N ALA A 71 -9.84 -11.31 28.53
CA ALA A 71 -9.28 -10.99 27.23
C ALA A 71 -10.14 -10.01 26.38
N PHE A 72 -11.43 -9.79 26.75
CA PHE A 72 -12.28 -8.85 26.05
C PHE A 72 -12.64 -7.64 26.91
N THR A 73 -12.47 -6.45 26.34
CA THR A 73 -12.81 -5.19 26.96
C THR A 73 -13.65 -4.37 25.99
N ALA A 74 -14.81 -3.92 26.45
CA ALA A 74 -15.63 -3.01 25.66
C ALA A 74 -14.91 -1.66 25.52
N VAL A 75 -14.95 -1.09 24.32
CA VAL A 75 -14.41 0.26 24.08
C VAL A 75 -15.24 1.26 24.88
N PRO A 76 -14.60 2.18 25.66
CA PRO A 76 -15.32 3.15 26.47
C PRO A 76 -16.27 4.01 25.63
N GLU A 77 -17.49 4.20 26.08
CA GLU A 77 -18.48 5.05 25.41
C GLU A 77 -18.04 6.52 25.32
N SER A 78 -17.17 6.96 26.22
CA SER A 78 -16.62 8.32 26.23
C SER A 78 -15.76 8.68 25.01
N VAL A 79 -15.22 7.70 24.32
CA VAL A 79 -14.54 7.86 23.03
C VAL A 79 -15.56 7.87 21.88
N SER A 80 -16.77 7.59 22.19
CA SER A 80 -18.00 7.74 21.44
C SER A 80 -17.89 7.48 19.95
N LEU A 81 -17.69 6.25 19.62
CA LEU A 81 -17.76 5.76 18.27
C LEU A 81 -19.12 5.97 17.67
N GLN A 82 -19.16 6.32 16.41
CA GLN A 82 -20.38 6.29 15.65
C GLN A 82 -20.87 4.85 15.52
N LYS A 83 -21.94 4.53 16.24
CA LYS A 83 -22.47 3.17 16.30
C LYS A 83 -23.20 2.73 15.04
N ASN A 84 -23.63 3.68 14.21
CA ASN A 84 -24.32 3.41 12.96
C ASN A 84 -23.70 4.23 11.81
N PRO A 85 -22.66 3.70 11.18
CA PRO A 85 -21.93 4.40 10.12
C PRO A 85 -22.82 4.74 8.90
N ALA A 86 -23.87 3.98 8.66
CA ALA A 86 -24.79 4.27 7.56
C ALA A 86 -25.53 5.60 7.70
N LYS A 87 -25.57 6.19 8.89
CA LYS A 87 -26.11 7.55 9.09
C LYS A 87 -25.17 8.65 8.64
N VAL A 88 -23.91 8.35 8.50
CA VAL A 88 -22.86 9.34 8.19
C VAL A 88 -22.87 9.68 6.72
N ILE A 89 -23.03 8.68 5.85
CA ILE A 89 -23.16 8.86 4.41
C ILE A 89 -24.49 8.25 3.99
N THR A 90 -25.46 9.08 3.66
CA THR A 90 -26.84 8.64 3.37
C THR A 90 -26.93 7.70 2.17
N ASP A 91 -26.02 7.82 1.23
CA ASP A 91 -25.98 7.02 0.01
C ASP A 91 -25.52 5.57 0.25
N TYR A 92 -25.01 5.27 1.44
CA TYR A 92 -24.62 3.93 1.86
C TYR A 92 -25.63 3.33 2.86
N SER A 93 -26.89 3.68 2.74
CA SER A 93 -27.96 3.26 3.66
C SER A 93 -28.10 1.74 3.77
N SER A 94 -27.81 0.99 2.72
CA SER A 94 -27.77 -0.47 2.71
C SER A 94 -26.75 -1.06 3.68
N ALA A 95 -25.66 -0.35 3.96
CA ALA A 95 -24.62 -0.77 4.90
C ALA A 95 -25.18 -1.05 6.31
N LYS A 96 -26.21 -0.31 6.73
CA LYS A 96 -26.81 -0.47 8.06
C LYS A 96 -27.37 -1.88 8.29
N GLU A 97 -27.96 -2.46 7.28
CA GLU A 97 -28.60 -3.78 7.38
C GLU A 97 -27.56 -4.90 7.20
N THR A 98 -26.49 -4.60 6.49
CA THR A 98 -25.37 -5.50 6.23
C THR A 98 -24.68 -6.00 7.49
N TYR A 99 -24.66 -5.20 8.56
CA TYR A 99 -23.99 -5.56 9.82
C TYR A 99 -24.80 -6.38 10.80
N ASN A 100 -26.04 -6.64 10.51
CA ASN A 100 -26.92 -7.25 11.46
C ASN A 100 -26.44 -8.67 11.81
N GLY A 101 -25.92 -8.83 13.03
CA GLY A 101 -25.45 -10.10 13.55
C GLY A 101 -24.05 -10.56 13.07
N ALA A 102 -23.33 -9.75 12.30
CA ALA A 102 -21.97 -10.08 11.90
C ALA A 102 -20.93 -9.70 12.96
N ILE A 103 -19.89 -10.53 13.06
CA ILE A 103 -18.65 -10.23 13.81
C ILE A 103 -17.53 -10.08 12.80
N CYS A 104 -16.80 -8.97 12.85
CA CYS A 104 -15.60 -8.76 12.07
C CYS A 104 -14.36 -8.89 12.91
N VAL A 105 -13.34 -9.55 12.36
CA VAL A 105 -12.01 -9.69 12.92
C VAL A 105 -10.98 -9.32 11.86
N VAL A 106 -9.80 -8.90 12.30
CA VAL A 106 -8.73 -8.52 11.39
C VAL A 106 -7.43 -9.15 11.87
N ALA A 107 -6.68 -9.73 10.96
CA ALA A 107 -5.37 -10.28 11.25
C ALA A 107 -4.43 -9.18 11.82
N ASN A 108 -3.53 -9.60 12.69
CA ASN A 108 -2.57 -8.74 13.39
C ASN A 108 -3.21 -7.65 14.28
N ASN A 109 -4.50 -7.76 14.54
CA ASN A 109 -5.26 -6.84 15.38
C ASN A 109 -5.99 -7.60 16.51
N SER A 110 -6.13 -6.97 17.67
CA SER A 110 -6.87 -7.54 18.81
C SER A 110 -8.31 -7.06 18.91
N ASN A 111 -8.74 -6.18 18.02
CA ASN A 111 -10.10 -5.67 18.04
C ASN A 111 -11.08 -6.60 17.32
N VAL A 112 -12.29 -6.62 17.84
CA VAL A 112 -13.43 -7.35 17.31
C VAL A 112 -14.58 -6.35 17.15
N TRP A 113 -15.16 -6.28 15.97
CA TRP A 113 -16.26 -5.37 15.67
C TRP A 113 -17.57 -6.12 15.56
N VAL A 114 -18.56 -5.61 16.25
CA VAL A 114 -19.94 -6.11 16.24
C VAL A 114 -20.90 -4.95 15.98
N LYS A 115 -22.16 -5.26 15.68
CA LYS A 115 -23.19 -4.24 15.35
C LYS A 115 -23.19 -3.01 16.27
N ASP A 116 -23.00 -3.23 17.54
CA ASP A 116 -23.16 -2.16 18.54
C ASP A 116 -21.85 -1.59 19.03
N GLY A 117 -20.72 -1.94 18.47
CA GLY A 117 -19.46 -1.37 18.85
C GLY A 117 -18.26 -2.28 18.66
N LYS A 118 -17.16 -1.81 19.16
CA LYS A 118 -15.86 -2.47 19.14
C LYS A 118 -15.54 -3.04 20.52
N TYR A 119 -14.92 -4.21 20.51
CA TYR A 119 -14.36 -4.86 21.68
C TYR A 119 -12.89 -5.13 21.44
N THR A 120 -12.07 -5.11 22.47
CA THR A 120 -10.66 -5.46 22.38
C THR A 120 -10.44 -6.82 23.03
N SER A 121 -9.92 -7.76 22.27
CA SER A 121 -9.40 -9.04 22.77
C SER A 121 -8.05 -8.81 23.44
N GLY A 122 -7.73 -9.60 24.46
CA GLY A 122 -6.38 -9.63 25.05
C GLY A 122 -5.33 -10.24 24.12
N TYR A 123 -5.74 -10.79 22.98
CA TYR A 123 -4.89 -11.49 22.01
C TYR A 123 -5.14 -10.96 20.60
N LYS A 124 -4.06 -10.75 19.85
CA LYS A 124 -4.17 -10.45 18.41
C LYS A 124 -4.67 -11.69 17.65
N PHE A 125 -5.48 -11.48 16.62
CA PHE A 125 -5.66 -12.49 15.59
C PHE A 125 -4.38 -12.56 14.76
N VAL A 126 -3.97 -13.73 14.33
CA VAL A 126 -2.70 -13.93 13.62
C VAL A 126 -2.97 -14.41 12.21
N TRP A 127 -2.25 -13.85 11.25
CA TRP A 127 -2.22 -14.34 9.88
C TRP A 127 -1.04 -15.32 9.73
N ASP A 128 -1.31 -16.56 9.34
CA ASP A 128 -0.27 -17.59 9.19
C ASP A 128 0.35 -17.65 7.78
N GLY A 129 -0.04 -16.72 6.92
CA GLY A 129 0.31 -16.69 5.50
C GLY A 129 -0.83 -17.10 4.58
N SER A 130 -1.85 -17.79 5.10
CA SER A 130 -3.01 -18.27 4.35
C SER A 130 -4.34 -17.93 5.00
N HIS A 131 -4.42 -18.05 6.33
CA HIS A 131 -5.66 -17.91 7.08
C HIS A 131 -5.48 -17.19 8.42
N ILE A 132 -6.60 -16.68 8.95
CA ILE A 132 -6.64 -16.07 10.27
C ILE A 132 -6.70 -17.16 11.34
N LEU A 133 -5.79 -17.08 12.30
CA LEU A 133 -5.80 -17.86 13.53
C LEU A 133 -6.34 -17.01 14.68
N GLY A 134 -7.20 -17.62 15.50
CA GLY A 134 -7.71 -16.99 16.72
C GLY A 134 -7.20 -17.70 17.97
N ALA A 135 -6.85 -16.93 19.00
CA ALA A 135 -6.46 -17.48 20.29
C ALA A 135 -7.61 -18.29 20.93
N ALA A 136 -7.32 -19.45 21.47
CA ALA A 136 -8.33 -20.32 22.08
C ALA A 136 -9.21 -19.62 23.13
N PRO A 137 -8.69 -18.73 23.99
CA PRO A 137 -9.52 -17.92 24.86
C PRO A 137 -10.53 -17.02 24.11
N THR A 138 -10.08 -16.35 23.06
CA THR A 138 -10.93 -15.48 22.23
C THR A 138 -12.03 -16.28 21.54
N LEU A 139 -11.68 -17.44 20.99
CA LEU A 139 -12.61 -18.31 20.29
C LEU A 139 -13.66 -18.91 21.23
N ALA A 140 -13.25 -19.26 22.45
CA ALA A 140 -14.19 -19.73 23.48
C ALA A 140 -15.21 -18.65 23.85
N ALA A 141 -14.77 -17.39 23.95
CA ALA A 141 -15.66 -16.26 24.17
C ALA A 141 -16.64 -16.04 23.00
N PHE A 142 -16.18 -16.14 21.75
CA PHE A 142 -17.05 -16.08 20.57
C PHE A 142 -18.14 -17.14 20.57
N ALA A 143 -17.75 -18.36 20.98
CA ALA A 143 -18.66 -19.47 21.00
C ALA A 143 -19.58 -19.48 22.26
N GLY A 144 -19.29 -18.64 23.25
CA GLY A 144 -19.96 -18.72 24.56
C GLY A 144 -19.72 -20.06 25.28
N MET A 145 -18.56 -20.68 25.03
CA MET A 145 -18.22 -22.01 25.53
C MET A 145 -17.09 -21.95 26.57
N LYS A 146 -17.07 -22.93 27.48
CA LYS A 146 -15.97 -23.07 28.46
C LYS A 146 -14.71 -23.56 27.75
N LEU A 147 -13.58 -22.96 28.11
CA LEU A 147 -12.24 -23.40 27.71
C LEU A 147 -11.60 -24.20 28.82
N SER A 148 -11.02 -25.36 28.49
CA SER A 148 -10.02 -26.02 29.30
C SER A 148 -8.75 -26.23 28.47
N TYR A 149 -7.58 -26.07 29.08
CA TYR A 149 -6.30 -26.22 28.44
C TYR A 149 -5.38 -27.17 29.19
N ASN A 150 -4.80 -28.12 28.49
CA ASN A 150 -3.82 -29.04 29.03
C ASN A 150 -2.42 -28.61 28.59
N GLU A 151 -1.67 -28.06 29.53
CA GLU A 151 -0.34 -27.51 29.27
C GLU A 151 0.67 -28.59 28.80
N ALA A 152 0.54 -29.80 29.31
CA ALA A 152 1.47 -30.90 28.99
C ALA A 152 1.30 -31.41 27.55
N THR A 153 0.07 -31.46 27.08
CA THR A 153 -0.25 -31.91 25.72
C THR A 153 -0.49 -30.77 24.74
N LYS A 154 -0.46 -29.53 25.22
CA LYS A 154 -0.80 -28.34 24.42
C LYS A 154 -2.15 -28.48 23.71
N THR A 155 -3.14 -29.01 24.42
CA THR A 155 -4.49 -29.29 23.88
C THR A 155 -5.51 -28.39 24.53
N ALA A 156 -6.31 -27.69 23.73
CA ALA A 156 -7.47 -26.96 24.17
C ALA A 156 -8.76 -27.78 23.94
N ALA A 157 -9.67 -27.71 24.90
CA ALA A 157 -11.06 -28.15 24.71
C ALA A 157 -11.98 -26.94 24.94
N ILE A 158 -12.75 -26.56 23.92
CA ILE A 158 -13.70 -25.44 23.91
C ILE A 158 -15.09 -26.06 23.70
N GLY A 159 -15.83 -26.28 24.77
CA GLY A 159 -17.09 -27.00 24.70
C GLY A 159 -16.90 -28.42 24.12
N ASN A 160 -17.48 -28.67 22.96
CA ASN A 160 -17.37 -29.94 22.22
C ASN A 160 -16.22 -29.93 21.17
N ILE A 161 -15.44 -28.85 21.10
CA ILE A 161 -14.34 -28.71 20.16
C ILE A 161 -13.02 -29.03 20.86
N THR A 162 -12.17 -29.86 20.25
CA THR A 162 -10.83 -30.17 20.78
C THR A 162 -9.79 -29.97 19.70
N ALA A 163 -8.68 -29.31 20.06
CA ALA A 163 -7.56 -29.07 19.18
C ALA A 163 -6.24 -29.12 19.95
N ALA A 164 -5.22 -29.70 19.33
CA ALA A 164 -3.88 -29.80 19.90
C ALA A 164 -2.86 -29.10 18.99
N ALA A 165 -1.83 -28.54 19.59
CA ALA A 165 -0.74 -27.91 18.85
C ALA A 165 -0.06 -28.87 17.87
N GLY A 166 0.40 -28.36 16.74
CA GLY A 166 1.08 -29.14 15.69
C GLY A 166 0.14 -29.96 14.81
N GLN A 167 -1.18 -29.82 14.98
CA GLN A 167 -2.16 -30.55 14.17
C GLN A 167 -2.85 -29.60 13.18
N LYS A 168 -3.04 -30.05 11.96
CA LYS A 168 -3.81 -29.35 10.91
C LYS A 168 -5.25 -29.86 10.86
N TYR A 169 -5.91 -29.91 12.00
CA TYR A 169 -7.33 -30.24 12.14
C TYR A 169 -7.85 -29.87 13.52
N ILE A 170 -9.15 -29.77 13.62
CA ILE A 170 -9.89 -29.72 14.88
C ILE A 170 -10.80 -30.93 15.00
N LEU A 171 -11.17 -31.32 16.22
CA LEU A 171 -12.20 -32.31 16.47
C LEU A 171 -13.45 -31.58 16.99
N VAL A 172 -14.60 -31.86 16.41
CA VAL A 172 -15.91 -31.39 16.89
C VAL A 172 -16.79 -32.60 17.16
N ASP A 173 -17.25 -32.75 18.39
CA ASP A 173 -17.97 -33.97 18.84
C ASP A 173 -17.21 -35.28 18.54
N GLY A 174 -15.85 -35.22 18.53
CA GLY A 174 -14.96 -36.32 18.19
C GLY A 174 -14.78 -36.58 16.69
N LEU A 175 -15.46 -35.85 15.82
CA LEU A 175 -15.27 -35.92 14.37
C LEU A 175 -14.15 -34.97 13.95
N ARG A 176 -13.30 -35.44 13.01
CA ARG A 176 -12.16 -34.69 12.52
C ARG A 176 -12.54 -33.80 11.35
N TYR A 177 -12.11 -32.55 11.42
CA TYR A 177 -12.21 -31.55 10.35
C TYR A 177 -10.81 -31.03 10.04
N ASP A 178 -10.31 -31.36 8.88
CA ASP A 178 -8.97 -30.96 8.42
C ASP A 178 -8.93 -29.44 8.10
N SER A 179 -7.77 -28.84 8.29
CA SER A 179 -7.45 -27.45 8.03
C SER A 179 -6.18 -27.33 7.19
N GLU A 180 -6.09 -26.28 6.40
CA GLU A 180 -4.85 -25.91 5.72
C GLU A 180 -3.84 -25.33 6.72
N SER A 181 -4.31 -24.68 7.77
CA SER A 181 -3.51 -24.07 8.82
C SER A 181 -3.26 -24.99 10.01
N GLU A 182 -2.11 -24.81 10.65
CA GLU A 182 -1.71 -25.58 11.83
C GLU A 182 -2.16 -24.91 13.14
N ASN A 183 -2.64 -25.70 14.09
CA ASN A 183 -2.88 -25.23 15.45
C ASN A 183 -1.53 -24.89 16.10
N THR A 184 -1.26 -23.63 16.36
CA THR A 184 0.06 -23.11 16.71
C THR A 184 0.07 -22.49 18.11
N VAL A 185 1.11 -22.69 18.89
CA VAL A 185 1.31 -22.01 20.18
C VAL A 185 2.15 -20.75 19.96
N ILE A 186 1.58 -19.58 20.31
CA ILE A 186 2.24 -18.28 20.24
C ILE A 186 2.19 -17.67 21.65
N ASP A 187 3.33 -17.30 22.20
CA ASP A 187 3.46 -16.73 23.54
C ASP A 187 2.76 -17.56 24.64
N GLY A 188 2.80 -18.89 24.51
CA GLY A 188 2.18 -19.82 25.46
C GLY A 188 0.68 -20.03 25.26
N VAL A 189 0.06 -19.39 24.29
CA VAL A 189 -1.38 -19.48 23.98
C VAL A 189 -1.58 -20.31 22.71
N LEU A 190 -2.51 -21.24 22.71
CA LEU A 190 -2.87 -22.01 21.54
C LEU A 190 -3.78 -21.19 20.61
N TYR A 191 -3.40 -21.08 19.36
CA TYR A 191 -4.17 -20.49 18.29
C TYR A 191 -4.72 -21.55 17.37
N LEU A 192 -5.95 -21.37 16.94
CA LEU A 192 -6.69 -22.32 16.09
C LEU A 192 -7.13 -21.62 14.82
N PRO A 193 -7.22 -22.36 13.69
CA PRO A 193 -7.78 -21.83 12.45
C PRO A 193 -9.21 -21.35 12.65
N LEU A 194 -9.45 -20.08 12.38
CA LEU A 194 -10.73 -19.43 12.62
C LEU A 194 -11.82 -19.99 11.69
N ASN A 195 -11.48 -20.34 10.47
CA ASN A 195 -12.39 -20.89 9.48
C ASN A 195 -13.06 -22.18 9.99
N GLU A 196 -12.26 -23.17 10.37
CA GLU A 196 -12.76 -24.49 10.82
C GLU A 196 -13.50 -24.36 12.13
N PHE A 197 -12.97 -23.52 13.05
CA PHE A 197 -13.62 -23.27 14.33
C PHE A 197 -15.02 -22.67 14.15
N VAL A 198 -15.18 -21.68 13.29
CA VAL A 198 -16.47 -21.03 13.05
C VAL A 198 -17.42 -21.93 12.30
N ARG A 199 -16.99 -22.52 11.19
CA ARG A 199 -17.87 -23.35 10.35
C ARG A 199 -18.34 -24.60 11.06
N TYR A 200 -17.45 -25.36 11.62
CA TYR A 200 -17.76 -26.67 12.19
C TYR A 200 -18.05 -26.60 13.69
N GLY A 201 -17.29 -25.80 14.43
CA GLY A 201 -17.47 -25.67 15.87
C GLY A 201 -18.65 -24.80 16.25
N MET A 202 -18.75 -23.61 15.70
CA MET A 202 -19.86 -22.68 15.98
C MET A 202 -21.08 -22.92 15.08
N LYS A 203 -20.94 -23.67 13.99
CA LYS A 203 -21.97 -23.86 12.94
C LYS A 203 -22.49 -22.54 12.38
N LYS A 204 -21.55 -21.63 12.08
CA LYS A 204 -21.80 -20.31 11.49
C LYS A 204 -21.06 -20.17 10.16
N PHE A 205 -21.48 -19.19 9.35
CA PHE A 205 -20.76 -18.85 8.15
C PHE A 205 -19.53 -18.07 8.48
N TYR A 206 -18.48 -18.35 7.74
CA TYR A 206 -17.23 -17.63 7.79
C TYR A 206 -16.77 -17.31 6.37
N GLY A 207 -16.41 -16.06 6.16
CA GLY A 207 -15.74 -15.61 4.98
C GLY A 207 -14.46 -14.88 5.37
N GLU A 208 -13.40 -15.07 4.59
CA GLU A 208 -12.10 -14.46 4.82
C GLU A 208 -11.56 -13.89 3.52
N SER A 209 -10.97 -12.70 3.58
CA SER A 209 -10.30 -12.12 2.45
C SER A 209 -8.79 -12.33 2.55
N PHE A 210 -8.12 -12.34 1.42
CA PHE A 210 -6.65 -12.41 1.34
C PHE A 210 -5.93 -11.25 2.07
N LYS A 211 -6.65 -10.18 2.41
CA LYS A 211 -6.14 -9.07 3.24
C LYS A 211 -6.28 -9.33 4.74
N GLY A 212 -6.56 -10.55 5.14
CA GLY A 212 -6.64 -10.93 6.54
C GLY A 212 -7.85 -10.36 7.27
N PHE A 213 -8.96 -10.14 6.58
CA PHE A 213 -10.23 -9.74 7.18
C PHE A 213 -11.16 -10.93 7.22
N GLY A 214 -11.69 -11.24 8.40
CA GLY A 214 -12.64 -12.32 8.60
C GLY A 214 -14.00 -11.80 9.05
N VAL A 215 -15.08 -12.39 8.51
CA VAL A 215 -16.45 -12.10 8.92
C VAL A 215 -17.13 -13.40 9.33
N ILE A 216 -17.64 -13.41 10.55
CA ILE A 216 -18.50 -14.45 11.10
C ILE A 216 -19.94 -13.98 10.95
N SER A 217 -20.76 -14.72 10.20
CA SER A 217 -22.15 -14.35 9.93
C SER A 217 -23.11 -15.49 10.29
N THR A 218 -24.35 -15.12 10.51
CA THR A 218 -25.44 -16.05 10.75
C THR A 218 -26.12 -16.52 9.47
N GLU A 219 -25.92 -15.83 8.36
CA GLU A 219 -26.58 -16.09 7.09
C GLU A 219 -25.56 -16.27 5.94
N GLU A 220 -25.80 -17.26 5.08
CA GLU A 220 -24.91 -17.59 3.96
C GLU A 220 -24.89 -16.53 2.86
N LYS A 221 -26.00 -15.90 2.59
CA LYS A 221 -26.18 -15.11 1.36
C LYS A 221 -26.20 -13.59 1.47
N PRO A 222 -26.36 -12.95 2.63
CA PRO A 222 -26.29 -11.50 2.64
C PRO A 222 -24.85 -10.98 2.41
N TYR A 223 -23.85 -11.83 2.64
CA TYR A 223 -22.45 -11.42 2.56
C TYR A 223 -21.70 -12.24 1.54
N HIS A 224 -21.24 -11.59 0.49
CA HIS A 224 -20.25 -12.14 -0.41
C HIS A 224 -18.95 -11.38 -0.23
N LEU A 225 -17.95 -12.05 0.32
CA LEU A 225 -16.61 -11.47 0.40
C LEU A 225 -16.01 -11.48 -1.00
N SER A 226 -15.77 -10.31 -1.54
CA SER A 226 -14.93 -10.22 -2.71
C SER A 226 -13.49 -10.46 -2.27
N THR A 227 -12.85 -11.45 -2.83
CA THR A 227 -11.41 -11.66 -2.69
C THR A 227 -10.61 -10.72 -3.59
N LYS A 228 -11.29 -9.95 -4.45
CA LYS A 228 -10.65 -9.00 -5.37
C LYS A 228 -10.38 -7.67 -4.67
N ARG A 229 -9.21 -7.12 -4.86
CA ARG A 229 -8.71 -5.77 -4.57
C ARG A 229 -8.85 -5.22 -3.15
N SER A 230 -10.02 -4.95 -2.69
CA SER A 230 -10.27 -4.08 -1.54
C SER A 230 -10.65 -4.80 -0.26
N GLY A 231 -10.27 -6.04 -0.11
CA GLY A 231 -10.36 -6.83 1.13
C GLY A 231 -11.78 -7.19 1.56
N LEU A 232 -12.62 -6.27 1.92
CA LEU A 232 -13.97 -6.55 2.36
C LEU A 232 -15.00 -5.74 1.59
N ILE A 233 -15.26 -6.14 0.35
CA ILE A 233 -16.48 -5.73 -0.33
C ILE A 233 -17.55 -6.76 0.01
N LEU A 234 -18.58 -6.35 0.70
CA LEU A 234 -19.74 -7.16 0.94
C LEU A 234 -20.79 -6.86 -0.12
N LYS A 235 -21.35 -7.92 -0.71
CA LYS A 235 -22.50 -7.82 -1.57
C LYS A 235 -23.74 -8.17 -0.75
N TYR A 236 -24.63 -7.22 -0.56
CA TYR A 236 -25.92 -7.41 0.10
C TYR A 236 -27.04 -6.96 -0.83
N ASN A 237 -28.00 -7.84 -1.08
CA ASN A 237 -29.12 -7.60 -2.02
C ASN A 237 -28.68 -7.08 -3.40
N GLY A 238 -27.53 -7.52 -3.90
CA GLY A 238 -26.97 -7.06 -5.19
C GLY A 238 -26.13 -5.80 -5.13
N GLU A 239 -26.09 -5.09 -4.00
CA GLU A 239 -25.27 -3.90 -3.81
C GLU A 239 -23.96 -4.23 -3.09
N TYR A 240 -22.88 -3.55 -3.50
CA TYR A 240 -21.56 -3.71 -2.88
C TYR A 240 -21.34 -2.64 -1.82
N THR A 241 -20.89 -3.07 -0.65
CA THR A 241 -20.58 -2.18 0.48
C THR A 241 -19.22 -2.53 1.05
N MET A 242 -18.35 -1.56 1.18
CA MET A 242 -17.08 -1.71 1.90
C MET A 242 -17.31 -1.66 3.41
N MET A 243 -17.59 -2.81 4.00
CA MET A 243 -17.95 -2.92 5.41
C MET A 243 -16.80 -2.47 6.32
N MET A 244 -15.54 -2.78 5.96
CA MET A 244 -14.40 -2.46 6.82
C MET A 244 -14.17 -0.97 7.01
N ALA A 245 -14.44 -0.15 6.01
CA ALA A 245 -14.38 1.30 6.18
C ALA A 245 -15.31 1.81 7.29
N TYR A 246 -16.38 1.07 7.58
CA TYR A 246 -17.35 1.42 8.62
C TYR A 246 -17.07 0.76 9.97
N LEU A 247 -16.40 -0.39 9.97
CA LEU A 247 -16.25 -1.19 11.18
C LEU A 247 -14.92 -0.98 11.88
N VAL A 248 -13.82 -0.79 11.12
CA VAL A 248 -12.47 -0.79 11.69
C VAL A 248 -12.11 0.53 12.32
N LEU A 249 -12.48 1.66 11.72
CA LEU A 249 -12.19 2.97 12.28
C LEU A 249 -13.19 3.36 13.37
N ASP A 250 -12.68 4.05 14.37
CA ASP A 250 -13.52 4.78 15.32
C ASP A 250 -14.31 5.85 14.57
N ARG A 251 -15.60 5.94 14.83
CA ARG A 251 -16.52 6.86 14.16
C ARG A 251 -16.97 7.94 15.12
N TYR A 252 -16.54 9.14 14.84
CA TYR A 252 -16.96 10.33 15.59
C TYR A 252 -18.01 11.08 14.77
N ASN A 253 -19.25 11.11 15.24
CA ASN A 253 -20.25 11.95 14.62
C ASN A 253 -19.98 13.44 14.94
N ALA A 254 -20.68 14.35 14.25
CA ALA A 254 -20.53 15.78 14.44
C ALA A 254 -20.67 16.23 15.91
N ASP A 255 -21.57 15.59 16.68
CA ASP A 255 -21.78 15.94 18.09
C ASP A 255 -20.59 15.51 18.97
N ALA A 256 -20.02 14.32 18.72
CA ALA A 256 -18.85 13.84 19.43
C ALA A 256 -17.62 14.73 19.12
N LEU A 257 -17.40 15.07 17.85
CA LEU A 257 -16.35 15.98 17.41
C LEU A 257 -16.52 17.38 18.03
N ARG A 258 -17.74 17.89 18.08
CA ARG A 258 -18.07 19.16 18.72
C ARG A 258 -17.75 19.16 20.21
N LYS A 259 -18.11 18.09 20.90
CA LYS A 259 -17.78 17.94 22.32
C LYS A 259 -16.28 18.00 22.57
N ILE A 260 -15.49 17.26 21.79
CA ILE A 260 -14.03 17.28 21.89
C ILE A 260 -13.48 18.68 21.60
N PHE A 261 -13.99 19.34 20.55
CA PHE A 261 -13.61 20.70 20.22
C PHE A 261 -13.91 21.68 21.36
N ASP A 262 -15.13 21.68 21.90
CA ASP A 262 -15.52 22.55 23.00
C ASP A 262 -14.67 22.33 24.25
N GLU A 263 -14.25 21.11 24.56
CA GLU A 263 -13.43 20.76 25.70
C GLU A 263 -11.95 21.08 25.49
N LYS A 264 -11.40 20.86 24.30
CA LYS A 264 -9.95 20.89 24.07
C LYS A 264 -9.44 22.13 23.34
N ILE A 265 -10.23 22.70 22.41
CA ILE A 265 -9.74 23.73 21.48
C ILE A 265 -10.43 25.08 21.68
N LYS A 266 -11.73 25.08 21.85
CA LYS A 266 -12.51 26.32 21.91
C LYS A 266 -11.95 27.34 22.90
N GLY A 267 -11.64 28.53 22.41
CA GLY A 267 -11.07 29.61 23.20
C GLY A 267 -9.57 29.51 23.50
N LYS A 268 -8.89 28.50 22.97
CA LYS A 268 -7.42 28.43 23.03
C LYS A 268 -6.79 29.32 21.95
N PRO A 269 -5.59 29.82 22.20
CA PRO A 269 -4.84 30.59 21.19
C PRO A 269 -4.37 29.68 20.06
N TYR A 270 -4.24 30.23 18.86
CA TYR A 270 -3.61 29.59 17.72
C TYR A 270 -2.09 29.42 17.89
N PRO A 271 -1.46 28.40 17.32
CA PRO A 271 -2.00 27.43 16.35
C PRO A 271 -2.77 26.28 16.99
N HIS A 272 -3.68 25.66 16.20
CA HIS A 272 -4.44 24.51 16.63
C HIS A 272 -3.99 23.21 15.93
N ILE A 273 -3.42 23.30 14.72
CA ILE A 273 -3.01 22.13 13.91
C ILE A 273 -1.50 22.02 13.71
N ALA A 274 -0.77 23.15 13.68
CA ALA A 274 0.68 23.15 13.49
C ALA A 274 1.44 23.13 14.83
N THR A 275 2.47 22.30 14.90
CA THR A 275 3.30 22.12 16.11
C THR A 275 4.53 23.01 16.17
N ILE A 276 4.91 23.67 15.08
CA ILE A 276 6.22 24.31 14.95
C ILE A 276 6.50 25.37 16.02
N LYS A 277 5.47 26.05 16.56
CA LYS A 277 5.66 27.02 17.64
C LYS A 277 6.12 26.37 18.95
N GLU A 278 5.66 25.16 19.19
CA GLU A 278 6.04 24.32 20.33
C GLU A 278 7.35 23.58 20.09
N ASP A 279 7.57 23.09 18.88
CA ASP A 279 8.74 22.30 18.49
C ASP A 279 10.02 23.14 18.31
N ALA A 280 9.92 24.37 17.79
CA ALA A 280 11.08 25.19 17.48
C ALA A 280 12.03 25.44 18.66
N PRO A 281 11.55 25.71 19.90
CA PRO A 281 12.42 25.79 21.09
C PRO A 281 13.21 24.49 21.31
N ARG A 282 12.56 23.35 21.24
CA ARG A 282 13.18 22.03 21.40
C ARG A 282 14.20 21.76 20.30
N TYR A 283 13.88 22.08 19.04
CA TYR A 283 14.85 21.95 17.94
C TYR A 283 16.09 22.79 18.20
N LYS A 284 15.90 24.03 18.66
CA LYS A 284 17.01 24.93 18.98
C LYS A 284 17.94 24.37 20.07
N GLU A 285 17.40 23.72 21.08
CA GLU A 285 18.19 23.08 22.14
C GLU A 285 19.04 21.91 21.59
N LEU A 286 18.51 21.13 20.63
CA LEU A 286 19.21 20.03 20.02
C LEU A 286 20.38 20.45 19.11
N LEU A 287 20.39 21.67 18.57
CA LEU A 287 21.45 22.11 17.64
C LEU A 287 22.86 22.11 18.28
N GLY A 288 22.95 22.18 19.60
CA GLY A 288 24.22 22.13 20.34
C GLY A 288 24.72 20.72 20.66
N THR A 289 23.90 19.71 20.50
CA THR A 289 24.18 18.34 20.97
C THR A 289 23.94 17.27 19.92
N ASP A 290 23.27 17.58 18.82
CA ASP A 290 22.92 16.65 17.76
C ASP A 290 23.33 17.21 16.39
N GLU A 291 24.32 16.56 15.76
CA GLU A 291 24.92 17.01 14.50
C GLU A 291 23.92 16.94 13.34
N PHE A 292 23.10 15.89 13.28
CA PHE A 292 22.09 15.75 12.24
C PHE A 292 21.04 16.87 12.32
N MET A 293 20.55 17.17 13.54
CA MET A 293 19.61 18.27 13.74
C MET A 293 20.22 19.63 13.35
N ALA A 294 21.49 19.86 13.68
CA ALA A 294 22.20 21.09 13.31
C ALA A 294 22.32 21.23 11.79
N GLU A 295 22.64 20.17 11.09
CA GLU A 295 22.76 20.15 9.64
C GLU A 295 21.41 20.37 8.96
N MET A 296 20.37 19.64 9.37
CA MET A 296 19.00 19.80 8.85
C MET A 296 18.49 21.22 9.07
N SER A 297 18.71 21.78 10.25
CA SER A 297 18.38 23.19 10.54
C SER A 297 19.04 24.17 9.55
N GLY A 298 20.33 23.94 9.24
CA GLY A 298 21.04 24.74 8.23
C GLY A 298 20.37 24.70 6.86
N TYR A 299 19.95 23.52 6.40
CA TYR A 299 19.23 23.40 5.13
C TYR A 299 17.81 24.00 5.17
N VAL A 300 17.10 23.90 6.30
CA VAL A 300 15.79 24.56 6.46
C VAL A 300 15.91 26.07 6.35
N LEU A 301 16.92 26.67 7.00
CA LEU A 301 17.19 28.11 6.88
C LEU A 301 17.55 28.50 5.45
N GLN A 302 18.36 27.69 4.76
CA GLN A 302 18.68 27.93 3.35
C GLN A 302 17.45 27.86 2.44
N GLN A 303 16.53 26.91 2.68
CA GLN A 303 15.25 26.87 1.96
C GLN A 303 14.43 28.12 2.21
N ALA A 304 14.32 28.55 3.46
CA ALA A 304 13.57 29.75 3.81
C ALA A 304 14.12 30.99 3.09
N ASP A 305 15.45 31.15 3.02
CA ASP A 305 16.12 32.22 2.29
C ASP A 305 15.82 32.20 0.78
N GLU A 306 15.78 31.01 0.19
CA GLU A 306 15.40 30.86 -1.21
C GLU A 306 13.94 31.24 -1.45
N PHE A 307 13.03 30.84 -0.55
CA PHE A 307 11.62 31.20 -0.64
C PHE A 307 11.37 32.72 -0.51
N LEU A 308 12.20 33.45 0.25
CA LEU A 308 12.09 34.90 0.30
C LEU A 308 12.19 35.53 -1.10
N ASN A 309 13.03 34.97 -1.96
CA ASN A 309 13.33 35.48 -3.29
C ASN A 309 12.49 34.83 -4.40
N GLN A 310 11.73 33.79 -4.07
CA GLN A 310 10.92 33.05 -5.05
C GLN A 310 9.55 33.73 -5.21
N GLU A 311 9.15 33.99 -6.44
CA GLU A 311 7.79 34.40 -6.76
C GLU A 311 6.87 33.18 -6.86
N VAL A 312 5.79 33.22 -6.08
CA VAL A 312 4.74 32.18 -6.15
C VAL A 312 3.82 32.53 -7.33
N LYS A 313 3.77 31.63 -8.30
CA LYS A 313 2.94 31.72 -9.51
C LYS A 313 2.16 30.45 -9.75
N PRO A 314 1.05 30.26 -9.04
CA PRO A 314 0.18 29.12 -9.35
C PRO A 314 -0.39 29.26 -10.76
N VAL A 315 -0.32 28.19 -11.53
CA VAL A 315 -0.78 28.18 -12.94
C VAL A 315 -1.74 27.02 -13.15
N LEU A 316 -2.90 27.34 -13.71
CA LEU A 316 -3.86 26.33 -14.13
C LEU A 316 -3.33 25.58 -15.37
N GLN A 317 -3.25 24.25 -15.29
CA GLN A 317 -2.76 23.38 -16.36
C GLN A 317 -3.66 22.16 -16.46
N SER A 318 -4.39 22.00 -17.57
CA SER A 318 -5.19 20.80 -17.88
C SER A 318 -6.01 20.22 -16.71
N GLY A 319 -6.69 21.10 -15.95
CA GLY A 319 -7.52 20.69 -14.81
C GLY A 319 -6.78 20.50 -13.48
N SER A 320 -5.50 20.84 -13.42
CA SER A 320 -4.66 20.87 -12.22
C SER A 320 -4.06 22.24 -12.01
N ILE A 321 -3.48 22.50 -10.84
CA ILE A 321 -2.75 23.73 -10.54
C ILE A 321 -1.31 23.40 -10.17
N ALA A 322 -0.38 23.83 -10.99
CA ALA A 322 1.04 23.79 -10.67
C ALA A 322 1.45 25.02 -9.89
N GLY A 323 2.50 24.90 -9.05
CA GLY A 323 3.10 26.05 -8.34
C GLY A 323 2.33 26.53 -7.12
N VAL A 324 1.40 25.74 -6.58
CA VAL A 324 0.84 25.97 -5.25
C VAL A 324 1.95 25.78 -4.21
N PRO A 325 2.11 26.69 -3.24
CA PRO A 325 3.13 26.51 -2.21
C PRO A 325 2.89 25.24 -1.38
N SER A 326 3.96 24.58 -0.97
CA SER A 326 3.85 23.42 -0.09
C SER A 326 3.17 23.76 1.23
N ALA A 327 2.40 22.83 1.78
CA ALA A 327 1.80 22.95 3.10
C ALA A 327 2.85 23.04 4.24
N THR A 328 4.08 22.64 4.00
CA THR A 328 5.20 22.78 4.95
C THR A 328 5.84 24.18 4.92
N LEU A 329 5.62 24.95 3.86
CA LEU A 329 6.24 26.26 3.71
C LEU A 329 5.96 27.21 4.88
N PRO A 330 4.72 27.36 5.39
CA PRO A 330 4.46 28.23 6.54
C PRO A 330 5.26 27.84 7.79
N GLU A 331 5.45 26.55 8.04
CA GLU A 331 6.23 26.04 9.17
C GLU A 331 7.73 26.30 9.00
N ILE A 332 8.27 26.13 7.79
CA ILE A 332 9.65 26.46 7.42
C ILE A 332 9.90 27.96 7.64
N MET A 333 9.01 28.82 7.18
CA MET A 333 9.13 30.27 7.34
C MET A 333 9.01 30.71 8.79
N TYR A 334 8.12 30.09 9.58
CA TYR A 334 8.04 30.34 11.00
C TYR A 334 9.32 29.91 11.74
N TYR A 335 9.87 28.74 11.42
CA TYR A 335 11.12 28.28 11.99
C TYR A 335 12.26 29.24 11.69
N ALA A 336 12.41 29.69 10.45
CA ALA A 336 13.43 30.67 10.09
C ALA A 336 13.27 32.01 10.83
N TYR A 337 12.03 32.49 10.99
CA TYR A 337 11.73 33.67 11.83
C TYR A 337 12.15 33.42 13.27
N TYR A 338 11.80 32.26 13.86
CA TYR A 338 12.13 31.93 15.23
C TYR A 338 13.64 31.92 15.48
N MET A 339 14.39 31.38 14.54
CA MET A 339 15.84 31.26 14.64
C MET A 339 16.59 32.58 14.41
N THR A 340 16.10 33.46 13.55
CA THR A 340 16.81 34.67 13.09
C THR A 340 16.22 35.98 13.60
N GLY A 341 14.95 35.97 14.01
CA GLY A 341 14.19 37.19 14.33
C GLY A 341 13.76 38.00 13.10
N ASN A 342 14.05 37.52 11.87
CA ASN A 342 13.74 38.29 10.64
C ASN A 342 12.27 38.08 10.24
N ARG A 343 11.46 39.12 10.40
CA ARG A 343 10.02 39.13 10.09
C ARG A 343 9.71 38.95 8.60
N ALA A 344 10.65 39.21 7.71
CA ALA A 344 10.45 39.03 6.27
C ALA A 344 9.98 37.63 5.90
N TYR A 345 10.32 36.59 6.68
CA TYR A 345 9.82 35.21 6.46
C TYR A 345 8.30 35.13 6.68
N ILE A 346 7.78 35.69 7.76
CA ILE A 346 6.34 35.73 8.04
C ILE A 346 5.62 36.54 6.99
N GLU A 347 6.12 37.74 6.69
CA GLU A 347 5.54 38.65 5.68
C GLU A 347 5.47 37.98 4.30
N LYS A 348 6.50 37.23 3.93
CA LYS A 348 6.53 36.46 2.68
C LYS A 348 5.52 35.30 2.67
N ALA A 349 5.40 34.55 3.75
CA ALA A 349 4.40 33.47 3.86
C ALA A 349 2.99 34.06 3.72
N ILE A 350 2.71 35.19 4.35
CA ILE A 350 1.42 35.88 4.23
C ILE A 350 1.20 36.43 2.81
N ALA A 351 2.21 37.05 2.20
CA ALA A 351 2.09 37.60 0.85
C ALA A 351 1.76 36.50 -0.20
N ASN A 352 2.20 35.28 0.01
CA ASN A 352 1.95 34.16 -0.91
C ASN A 352 0.50 33.66 -0.89
N ILE A 353 -0.37 34.12 0.02
CA ILE A 353 -1.81 33.78 -0.01
C ILE A 353 -2.51 34.41 -1.22
N GLU A 354 -2.12 35.63 -1.59
CA GLU A 354 -2.81 36.41 -2.64
C GLU A 354 -2.81 35.68 -4.01
N PRO A 355 -1.68 35.14 -4.52
CA PRO A 355 -1.68 34.40 -5.78
C PRO A 355 -2.60 33.18 -5.75
N VAL A 356 -2.73 32.47 -4.61
CA VAL A 356 -3.63 31.30 -4.47
C VAL A 356 -5.09 31.75 -4.43
N LEU A 357 -5.41 32.83 -3.74
CA LEU A 357 -6.77 33.38 -3.67
C LEU A 357 -7.26 33.93 -5.01
N LYS A 358 -6.34 34.49 -5.84
CA LYS A 358 -6.65 35.01 -7.17
C LYS A 358 -6.95 33.98 -8.23
N LEU A 359 -6.70 32.72 -7.99
CA LEU A 359 -7.08 31.66 -8.92
C LEU A 359 -8.59 31.64 -9.09
N ASP A 360 -9.08 31.58 -10.32
CA ASP A 360 -10.51 31.51 -10.60
C ASP A 360 -11.16 30.23 -10.12
N THR A 361 -10.39 29.14 -10.11
CA THR A 361 -10.82 27.81 -9.66
C THR A 361 -9.67 27.09 -8.97
N TRP A 362 -10.02 26.16 -8.05
CA TRP A 362 -9.08 25.21 -7.47
C TRP A 362 -9.24 23.80 -8.08
N CYS A 363 -9.88 23.71 -9.24
CA CYS A 363 -10.07 22.50 -10.02
C CYS A 363 -10.93 21.41 -9.33
N ALA A 364 -11.80 21.79 -8.42
CA ALA A 364 -12.68 20.83 -7.75
C ALA A 364 -13.55 20.03 -8.74
N GLY A 365 -13.98 20.65 -9.85
CA GLY A 365 -14.80 19.97 -10.88
C GLY A 365 -14.03 18.92 -11.70
N SER A 366 -12.71 18.95 -11.69
CA SER A 366 -11.86 17.93 -12.33
C SER A 366 -11.51 16.81 -11.34
N HIS A 367 -10.90 17.21 -10.23
CA HIS A 367 -10.53 16.37 -9.09
C HIS A 367 -10.16 17.28 -7.90
N MET A 368 -10.17 16.72 -6.69
CA MET A 368 -9.90 17.49 -5.48
C MET A 368 -8.41 17.66 -5.13
N LEU A 369 -7.46 17.10 -5.89
CA LEU A 369 -6.04 17.11 -5.53
C LEU A 369 -5.47 18.53 -5.39
N SER A 370 -5.67 19.37 -6.40
CA SER A 370 -5.23 20.78 -6.34
C SER A 370 -5.99 21.59 -5.31
N THR A 371 -7.28 21.33 -5.17
CA THR A 371 -8.13 21.93 -4.13
C THR A 371 -7.57 21.64 -2.74
N SER A 372 -7.21 20.37 -2.49
CA SER A 372 -6.62 19.95 -1.22
C SER A 372 -5.30 20.66 -0.94
N SER A 373 -4.41 20.76 -1.92
CA SER A 373 -3.13 21.49 -1.78
C SER A 373 -3.34 22.98 -1.45
N CYS A 374 -4.29 23.64 -2.12
CA CYS A 374 -4.66 25.03 -1.81
C CYS A 374 -5.22 25.16 -0.39
N CYS A 375 -6.11 24.25 0.02
CA CYS A 375 -6.68 24.23 1.37
C CYS A 375 -5.59 24.04 2.43
N MET A 376 -4.71 23.08 2.27
CA MET A 376 -3.64 22.80 3.24
C MET A 376 -2.72 24.01 3.43
N TYR A 377 -2.30 24.63 2.33
CA TYR A 377 -1.44 25.82 2.42
C TYR A 377 -2.13 26.98 3.15
N LEU A 378 -3.35 27.35 2.71
CA LEU A 378 -4.08 28.46 3.31
C LEU A 378 -4.49 28.18 4.76
N ALA A 379 -4.88 26.96 5.09
CA ALA A 379 -5.20 26.57 6.46
C ALA A 379 -3.97 26.67 7.38
N LYS A 380 -2.79 26.23 6.91
CA LYS A 380 -1.55 26.38 7.68
C LYS A 380 -1.14 27.82 7.89
N VAL A 381 -1.31 28.69 6.87
CA VAL A 381 -1.07 30.14 7.03
C VAL A 381 -2.04 30.75 8.03
N TYR A 382 -3.33 30.40 7.92
CA TYR A 382 -4.36 30.86 8.87
C TYR A 382 -4.03 30.42 10.31
N ASP A 383 -3.68 29.18 10.48
CA ASP A 383 -3.36 28.59 11.79
C ASP A 383 -2.12 29.22 12.45
N LEU A 384 -1.02 29.33 11.71
CA LEU A 384 0.25 29.83 12.26
C LEU A 384 0.29 31.33 12.45
N PHE A 385 -0.32 32.08 11.53
CA PHE A 385 -0.19 33.55 11.46
C PHE A 385 -1.52 34.27 11.69
N ARG A 386 -2.49 33.61 12.34
CA ARG A 386 -3.83 34.15 12.63
C ARG A 386 -3.80 35.60 13.17
N ASP A 387 -2.92 35.88 14.10
CA ASP A 387 -2.80 37.19 14.77
C ASP A 387 -2.04 38.21 13.92
N GLU A 388 -1.30 37.79 12.92
CA GLU A 388 -0.57 38.64 11.97
C GLU A 388 -1.44 39.05 10.76
N LEU A 389 -2.50 38.24 10.48
CA LEU A 389 -3.40 38.49 9.37
C LEU A 389 -4.36 39.65 9.68
N THR A 390 -4.57 40.54 8.73
CA THR A 390 -5.67 41.50 8.81
C THR A 390 -7.02 40.81 8.79
N GLN A 391 -8.08 41.49 9.30
CA GLN A 391 -9.43 40.91 9.23
C GLN A 391 -9.81 40.55 7.81
N LYS A 392 -9.53 41.42 6.84
CA LYS A 392 -9.82 41.18 5.42
C LYS A 392 -9.12 39.90 4.91
N GLN A 393 -7.86 39.66 5.27
CA GLN A 393 -7.14 38.47 4.86
C GLN A 393 -7.75 37.20 5.50
N ARG A 394 -8.14 37.28 6.78
CA ARG A 394 -8.85 36.18 7.44
C ARG A 394 -10.15 35.86 6.73
N ASP A 395 -10.96 36.84 6.42
CA ASP A 395 -12.23 36.68 5.71
C ASP A 395 -12.04 36.13 4.30
N ASP A 396 -11.05 36.63 3.55
CA ASP A 396 -10.73 36.13 2.20
C ASP A 396 -10.29 34.66 2.21
N ILE A 397 -9.41 34.28 3.15
CA ILE A 397 -8.97 32.89 3.33
C ILE A 397 -10.16 32.02 3.71
N ALA A 398 -10.93 32.43 4.73
CA ALA A 398 -12.07 31.65 5.22
C ALA A 398 -13.12 31.42 4.13
N ASN A 399 -13.47 32.47 3.37
CA ASN A 399 -14.40 32.35 2.25
C ASN A 399 -13.89 31.36 1.19
N ALA A 400 -12.60 31.44 0.84
CA ALA A 400 -12.02 30.52 -0.13
C ALA A 400 -12.00 29.07 0.38
N LEU A 401 -11.61 28.86 1.64
CA LEU A 401 -11.62 27.53 2.27
C LEU A 401 -13.02 26.93 2.36
N ILE A 402 -14.03 27.74 2.72
CA ILE A 402 -15.43 27.30 2.80
C ILE A 402 -15.98 26.94 1.42
N TYR A 403 -15.97 27.89 0.49
CA TYR A 403 -16.69 27.70 -0.78
C TYR A 403 -15.93 26.84 -1.79
N ARG A 404 -14.60 26.92 -1.82
CA ARG A 404 -13.79 26.15 -2.79
C ARG A 404 -13.25 24.85 -2.22
N GLY A 405 -13.15 24.73 -0.89
CA GLY A 405 -12.64 23.54 -0.19
C GLY A 405 -13.75 22.71 0.41
N VAL A 406 -14.32 23.17 1.53
CA VAL A 406 -15.29 22.41 2.34
C VAL A 406 -16.57 22.11 1.57
N GLN A 407 -17.16 23.11 0.91
CA GLN A 407 -18.39 22.91 0.14
C GLN A 407 -18.17 21.95 -1.04
N ALA A 408 -17.06 22.11 -1.77
CA ALA A 408 -16.73 21.19 -2.86
C ALA A 408 -16.53 19.74 -2.37
N HIS A 409 -15.88 19.57 -1.21
CA HIS A 409 -15.74 18.28 -0.58
C HIS A 409 -17.10 17.65 -0.23
N LEU A 410 -17.98 18.41 0.41
CA LEU A 410 -19.34 17.95 0.74
C LEU A 410 -20.15 17.60 -0.51
N ASP A 411 -19.98 18.34 -1.61
CA ASP A 411 -20.64 18.00 -2.87
C ASP A 411 -20.19 16.64 -3.43
N TYR A 412 -18.90 16.28 -3.27
CA TYR A 412 -18.44 14.92 -3.58
C TYR A 412 -19.03 13.88 -2.63
N MET A 413 -19.01 14.14 -1.32
CA MET A 413 -19.54 13.23 -0.31
C MET A 413 -21.03 12.96 -0.47
N MET A 414 -21.77 13.89 -1.07
CA MET A 414 -23.21 13.80 -1.35
C MET A 414 -23.53 13.25 -2.74
N GLY A 415 -22.52 12.78 -3.48
CA GLY A 415 -22.72 12.25 -4.83
C GLY A 415 -23.12 13.29 -5.88
N ARG A 416 -22.92 14.59 -5.62
CA ARG A 416 -23.27 15.67 -6.55
C ARG A 416 -22.21 15.89 -7.62
N MET A 417 -21.03 15.34 -7.43
CA MET A 417 -19.89 15.41 -8.35
C MET A 417 -19.60 14.05 -8.96
N GLY A 418 -19.14 14.02 -10.20
CA GLY A 418 -19.03 12.79 -11.00
C GLY A 418 -17.79 11.93 -10.79
N ASN A 419 -17.04 12.10 -9.70
CA ASN A 419 -15.84 11.29 -9.43
C ASN A 419 -16.06 10.45 -8.16
N ASP A 420 -15.56 9.22 -8.15
CA ASP A 420 -15.76 8.21 -7.09
C ASP A 420 -14.62 8.18 -6.04
N TRP A 421 -13.73 9.17 -6.04
CA TRP A 421 -12.61 9.20 -5.08
C TRP A 421 -13.05 9.05 -3.60
N PRO A 422 -14.26 9.49 -3.14
CA PRO A 422 -14.63 9.32 -1.74
C PRO A 422 -14.67 7.88 -1.25
N THR A 423 -14.78 6.92 -2.16
CA THR A 423 -14.89 5.49 -1.86
C THR A 423 -13.74 4.65 -2.44
N ARG A 424 -12.73 5.29 -2.99
CA ARG A 424 -11.55 4.59 -3.49
C ARG A 424 -10.58 4.25 -2.36
N ASP A 425 -9.94 3.11 -2.46
CA ASP A 425 -8.82 2.68 -1.63
C ASP A 425 -7.47 3.08 -2.25
N SER A 426 -7.31 4.33 -2.62
CA SER A 426 -6.14 4.85 -3.33
C SER A 426 -5.66 6.18 -2.73
N ASN A 427 -4.48 6.63 -3.18
CA ASN A 427 -3.91 7.90 -2.79
C ASN A 427 -4.88 9.09 -2.94
N TRP A 428 -5.73 9.09 -3.96
CA TRP A 428 -6.71 10.16 -4.21
C TRP A 428 -7.66 10.38 -3.03
N ASN A 429 -8.12 9.33 -2.40
CA ASN A 429 -9.02 9.44 -1.26
C ASN A 429 -8.36 10.20 -0.10
N VAL A 430 -7.13 9.82 0.27
CA VAL A 430 -6.38 10.53 1.32
C VAL A 430 -6.22 12.00 0.96
N ILE A 431 -5.63 12.26 -0.21
CA ILE A 431 -5.26 13.61 -0.61
C ILE A 431 -6.48 14.53 -0.64
N CYS A 432 -7.58 14.07 -1.26
CA CYS A 432 -8.79 14.87 -1.41
C CYS A 432 -9.50 15.16 -0.08
N ASN A 433 -9.35 14.32 0.93
CA ASN A 433 -9.91 14.55 2.26
C ASN A 433 -9.07 15.52 3.11
N VAL A 434 -7.74 15.43 3.06
CA VAL A 434 -6.84 16.13 3.99
C VAL A 434 -7.00 17.64 3.95
N GLY A 435 -7.02 18.25 2.77
CA GLY A 435 -7.14 19.70 2.64
C GLY A 435 -8.43 20.26 3.22
N PRO A 436 -9.62 19.75 2.84
CA PRO A 436 -10.89 20.16 3.43
C PRO A 436 -10.99 19.92 4.94
N MET A 437 -10.39 18.85 5.48
CA MET A 437 -10.33 18.63 6.93
C MET A 437 -9.50 19.72 7.62
N TYR A 438 -8.35 20.10 7.05
CA TYR A 438 -7.58 21.22 7.57
C TYR A 438 -8.36 22.53 7.53
N ALA A 439 -9.05 22.79 6.40
CA ALA A 439 -9.91 23.97 6.26
C ALA A 439 -11.01 24.00 7.34
N ALA A 440 -11.67 22.87 7.57
CA ALA A 440 -12.70 22.77 8.60
C ALA A 440 -12.12 23.01 10.00
N MET A 441 -11.03 22.34 10.38
CA MET A 441 -10.43 22.48 11.70
C MET A 441 -10.03 23.90 12.03
N VAL A 442 -9.40 24.64 11.12
CA VAL A 442 -8.93 26.01 11.42
C VAL A 442 -10.04 27.05 11.46
N LEU A 443 -11.23 26.74 10.95
CA LEU A 443 -12.36 27.68 10.93
C LEU A 443 -13.39 27.41 12.02
N LEU A 444 -13.31 26.25 12.71
CA LEU A 444 -14.22 25.93 13.81
C LEU A 444 -14.13 26.96 14.95
N GLY A 445 -15.30 27.49 15.36
CA GLY A 445 -15.40 28.48 16.43
C GLY A 445 -15.05 29.92 16.04
N GLU A 446 -14.71 30.20 14.78
CA GLU A 446 -14.38 31.52 14.26
C GLU A 446 -15.62 32.33 13.81
N GLY A 447 -16.81 31.83 14.04
CA GLY A 447 -18.08 32.51 13.73
C GLY A 447 -18.64 32.18 12.35
N TYR A 448 -18.12 31.12 11.71
CA TYR A 448 -18.65 30.57 10.45
C TYR A 448 -19.70 29.48 10.72
N ASP A 449 -20.09 28.72 9.72
CA ASP A 449 -21.06 27.63 9.88
C ASP A 449 -20.37 26.37 10.45
N ASP A 450 -20.26 26.32 11.77
CA ASP A 450 -19.65 25.17 12.48
C ASP A 450 -20.39 23.85 12.19
N ALA A 451 -21.69 23.88 11.89
CA ALA A 451 -22.43 22.65 11.59
C ALA A 451 -21.92 22.04 10.27
N MET A 452 -21.71 22.85 9.25
CA MET A 452 -21.13 22.43 7.97
C MET A 452 -19.68 21.95 8.13
N LEU A 453 -18.89 22.61 8.97
CA LEU A 453 -17.49 22.23 9.22
C LEU A 453 -17.40 20.88 9.92
N PHE A 454 -18.23 20.62 10.93
CA PHE A 454 -18.31 19.30 11.58
C PHE A 454 -18.85 18.22 10.64
N ASP A 455 -19.82 18.55 9.78
CA ASP A 455 -20.32 17.61 8.76
C ASP A 455 -19.20 17.21 7.79
N CYS A 456 -18.35 18.15 7.37
CA CYS A 456 -17.16 17.84 6.56
C CYS A 456 -16.22 16.87 7.28
N LEU A 457 -15.89 17.12 8.55
CA LEU A 457 -15.01 16.26 9.34
C LEU A 457 -15.60 14.87 9.57
N GLU A 458 -16.90 14.77 9.84
CA GLU A 458 -17.61 13.51 10.02
C GLU A 458 -17.56 12.66 8.75
N LYS A 459 -17.84 13.25 7.58
CA LYS A 459 -17.85 12.55 6.30
C LYS A 459 -16.44 12.17 5.84
N ALA A 460 -15.48 13.07 6.04
CA ALA A 460 -14.08 12.83 5.66
C ALA A 460 -13.46 11.64 6.40
N GLN A 461 -13.68 11.52 7.72
CA GLN A 461 -13.16 10.36 8.47
C GLN A 461 -13.74 9.03 8.00
N VAL A 462 -15.02 9.01 7.58
CA VAL A 462 -15.62 7.79 7.01
C VAL A 462 -15.00 7.46 5.68
N SER A 463 -14.84 8.46 4.82
CA SER A 463 -14.19 8.31 3.51
C SER A 463 -12.74 7.81 3.66
N LEU A 464 -11.98 8.37 4.60
CA LEU A 464 -10.59 7.93 4.88
C LEU A 464 -10.50 6.46 5.31
N GLY A 465 -11.56 5.85 5.81
CA GLY A 465 -11.60 4.43 6.09
C GLY A 465 -11.28 3.56 4.88
N TYR A 466 -11.66 3.98 3.68
CA TYR A 466 -11.34 3.27 2.45
C TYR A 466 -9.84 3.31 2.15
N SER A 467 -9.21 4.47 2.33
CA SER A 467 -7.77 4.62 2.10
C SER A 467 -6.92 3.96 3.17
N MET A 468 -7.33 4.00 4.42
CA MET A 468 -6.59 3.31 5.49
C MET A 468 -6.60 1.80 5.27
N HIS A 469 -7.64 1.27 4.62
CA HIS A 469 -7.70 -0.11 4.18
C HIS A 469 -6.60 -0.49 3.17
N TYR A 470 -6.12 0.47 2.41
CA TYR A 470 -4.98 0.33 1.51
C TYR A 470 -3.73 -0.30 2.17
N PHE A 471 -3.50 -0.01 3.45
CA PHE A 471 -2.34 -0.49 4.20
C PHE A 471 -2.55 -1.84 4.89
N ALA A 472 -3.78 -2.32 4.96
CA ALA A 472 -4.08 -3.59 5.63
C ALA A 472 -3.66 -4.80 4.77
N PRO A 473 -3.29 -5.93 5.42
CA PRO A 473 -3.06 -6.10 6.86
C PRO A 473 -1.60 -5.87 7.27
N ASP A 474 -0.68 -5.70 6.32
CA ASP A 474 0.77 -5.85 6.50
C ASP A 474 1.59 -4.59 6.15
N GLY A 475 0.92 -3.50 5.82
CA GLY A 475 1.53 -2.19 5.57
C GLY A 475 2.00 -1.96 4.14
N CYS A 476 1.88 -2.93 3.26
CA CYS A 476 2.31 -2.77 1.87
C CYS A 476 1.14 -2.29 0.98
N GLY A 477 1.24 -1.07 0.50
CA GLY A 477 0.25 -0.53 -0.44
C GLY A 477 0.35 -1.16 -1.82
N TRP A 478 -0.78 -1.46 -2.42
CA TRP A 478 -0.85 -2.10 -3.73
C TRP A 478 -0.56 -1.17 -4.92
N GLU A 479 -0.55 0.14 -4.72
CA GLU A 479 -0.14 1.12 -5.76
C GLU A 479 1.39 1.22 -5.93
N GLY A 480 2.18 0.44 -5.17
CA GLY A 480 3.63 0.52 -5.18
C GLY A 480 4.21 1.57 -4.23
N SER A 481 5.54 1.58 -4.09
CA SER A 481 6.24 2.40 -3.10
C SER A 481 6.13 3.90 -3.38
N GLY A 482 6.10 4.31 -4.64
CA GLY A 482 5.99 5.70 -5.04
C GLY A 482 4.68 6.33 -4.62
N TYR A 483 3.55 5.71 -4.95
CA TYR A 483 2.23 6.19 -4.55
C TYR A 483 1.98 6.01 -3.04
N THR A 484 2.51 4.95 -2.43
CA THR A 484 2.50 4.82 -0.97
C THR A 484 3.19 6.02 -0.31
N ASN A 485 4.38 6.40 -0.79
CA ASN A 485 5.07 7.59 -0.29
C ASN A 485 4.28 8.88 -0.54
N TYR A 486 3.64 9.00 -1.70
CA TYR A 486 2.78 10.14 -2.00
C TYR A 486 1.60 10.23 -1.02
N THR A 487 0.93 9.12 -0.76
CA THR A 487 -0.14 9.02 0.26
C THR A 487 0.37 9.43 1.65
N LEU A 488 1.55 8.94 2.05
CA LEU A 488 2.16 9.27 3.33
C LEU A 488 2.48 10.76 3.47
N SER A 489 2.78 11.47 2.38
CA SER A 489 3.04 12.91 2.43
C SER A 489 1.84 13.74 2.89
N TYR A 490 0.65 13.17 2.80
CA TYR A 490 -0.60 13.77 3.26
C TYR A 490 -1.10 13.15 4.57
N VAL A 491 -1.12 11.81 4.67
CA VAL A 491 -1.69 11.17 5.86
C VAL A 491 -0.89 11.45 7.12
N THR A 492 0.45 11.47 7.05
CA THR A 492 1.29 11.75 8.23
C THR A 492 1.03 13.17 8.76
N VAL A 493 0.91 14.13 7.85
CA VAL A 493 0.58 15.52 8.20
C VAL A 493 -0.84 15.61 8.79
N LEU A 494 -1.81 14.89 8.20
CA LEU A 494 -3.17 14.84 8.75
C LEU A 494 -3.20 14.28 10.17
N LEU A 495 -2.53 13.15 10.40
CA LEU A 495 -2.50 12.50 11.72
C LEU A 495 -1.94 13.43 12.80
N GLU A 496 -0.90 14.18 12.49
CA GLU A 496 -0.38 15.20 13.40
C GLU A 496 -1.38 16.32 13.64
N GLY A 497 -2.01 16.84 12.58
CA GLY A 497 -3.02 17.87 12.70
C GLY A 497 -4.22 17.43 13.55
N LEU A 498 -4.71 16.20 13.35
CA LEU A 498 -5.79 15.63 14.14
C LEU A 498 -5.39 15.45 15.61
N ASN A 499 -4.20 14.91 15.85
CA ASN A 499 -3.72 14.73 17.21
C ASN A 499 -3.58 16.07 17.94
N ASN A 500 -3.08 17.12 17.29
CA ASN A 500 -2.98 18.45 17.89
C ASN A 500 -4.37 19.05 18.15
N PHE A 501 -5.27 18.89 17.20
CA PHE A 501 -6.60 19.49 17.28
C PHE A 501 -7.53 18.74 18.24
N PHE A 502 -7.66 17.42 18.09
CA PHE A 502 -8.56 16.61 18.89
C PHE A 502 -7.87 15.91 20.07
N GLY A 503 -6.52 15.82 20.07
CA GLY A 503 -5.74 14.97 20.98
C GLY A 503 -5.94 13.48 20.68
N ASP A 504 -6.33 13.16 19.46
CA ASP A 504 -6.64 11.83 18.96
C ASP A 504 -6.52 11.81 17.43
N THR A 505 -6.10 10.69 16.86
CA THR A 505 -5.98 10.50 15.41
C THR A 505 -7.24 9.89 14.78
N LEU A 506 -8.35 9.88 15.50
CA LEU A 506 -9.64 9.30 15.10
C LEU A 506 -9.48 7.80 14.72
N GLY A 507 -8.62 7.08 15.45
CA GLY A 507 -8.35 5.65 15.26
C GLY A 507 -7.51 5.31 14.02
N MET A 508 -7.06 6.29 13.24
CA MET A 508 -6.34 6.01 12.00
C MET A 508 -4.96 5.42 12.24
N MET A 509 -4.26 5.82 13.32
CA MET A 509 -2.97 5.23 13.67
C MET A 509 -3.07 3.77 14.12
N ASP A 510 -4.23 3.36 14.61
CA ASP A 510 -4.49 1.98 15.04
C ASP A 510 -5.08 1.12 13.91
N TYR A 511 -5.14 1.64 12.69
CA TYR A 511 -5.67 0.88 11.57
C TYR A 511 -4.76 -0.32 11.25
N PRO A 512 -5.33 -1.52 11.03
CA PRO A 512 -4.55 -2.72 10.74
C PRO A 512 -3.55 -2.51 9.60
N GLY A 513 -2.31 -2.90 9.83
CA GLY A 513 -1.21 -2.77 8.87
C GLY A 513 -0.54 -1.40 8.85
N PHE A 514 -1.16 -0.33 9.34
CA PHE A 514 -0.57 1.01 9.22
C PHE A 514 0.78 1.11 9.95
N GLU A 515 0.93 0.47 11.11
CA GLU A 515 2.21 0.41 11.84
C GLU A 515 3.34 -0.22 10.99
N GLY A 516 3.00 -1.16 10.08
CA GLY A 516 3.94 -1.88 9.22
C GLY A 516 4.41 -1.10 7.98
N VAL A 517 3.82 0.06 7.69
CA VAL A 517 4.10 0.80 6.44
C VAL A 517 5.56 1.23 6.35
N GLY A 518 6.14 1.72 7.45
CA GLY A 518 7.55 2.10 7.48
C GLY A 518 8.46 0.94 7.11
N ARG A 519 8.18 -0.23 7.65
CA ARG A 519 8.91 -1.46 7.37
C ARG A 519 8.73 -1.94 5.92
N SER A 520 7.50 -1.89 5.39
CA SER A 520 7.24 -2.30 4.02
C SER A 520 8.03 -1.45 3.02
N LEU A 521 8.05 -0.14 3.21
CA LEU A 521 8.86 0.76 2.38
C LEU A 521 10.36 0.48 2.48
N ALA A 522 10.85 0.10 3.66
CA ALA A 522 12.25 -0.29 3.83
C ALA A 522 12.56 -1.63 3.13
N MET A 523 11.70 -2.64 3.30
CA MET A 523 11.88 -3.97 2.73
C MET A 523 11.85 -3.96 1.20
N THR A 524 11.12 -3.06 0.57
CA THR A 524 11.03 -2.94 -0.89
C THR A 524 12.19 -2.15 -1.52
N THR A 525 13.19 -1.72 -0.75
CA THR A 525 14.36 -1.04 -1.29
C THR A 525 15.36 -2.01 -1.93
N GLY A 526 15.87 -1.64 -3.09
CA GLY A 526 16.96 -2.32 -3.78
C GLY A 526 18.23 -1.48 -3.87
N ARG A 527 18.70 -1.25 -5.09
CA ARG A 527 19.94 -0.55 -5.43
C ARG A 527 20.08 0.78 -4.68
N ASP A 528 21.22 0.94 -4.01
CA ASP A 528 21.55 2.16 -3.27
C ASP A 528 20.42 2.65 -2.36
N ASN A 529 19.60 1.71 -1.85
CA ASN A 529 18.38 1.97 -1.11
C ASN A 529 17.32 2.77 -1.92
N ASN A 530 17.32 2.70 -3.23
CA ASN A 530 16.19 3.13 -4.04
C ASN A 530 15.12 2.04 -4.07
N TRP A 531 13.88 2.44 -4.26
CA TRP A 531 12.82 1.47 -4.51
C TRP A 531 13.02 0.77 -5.84
N THR A 532 12.61 -0.49 -5.89
CA THR A 532 12.52 -1.23 -7.14
C THR A 532 11.32 -0.76 -7.92
N ILE A 533 11.40 -0.78 -9.23
CA ILE A 533 10.22 -0.62 -10.08
C ILE A 533 9.46 -1.93 -9.99
N HIS A 534 8.37 -1.91 -9.26
CA HIS A 534 7.56 -3.09 -9.04
C HIS A 534 6.16 -2.63 -8.66
N CYS A 535 5.19 -2.88 -9.49
CA CYS A 535 3.85 -2.31 -9.41
C CYS A 535 3.84 -0.77 -9.45
N GLU A 536 4.83 -0.14 -10.09
CA GLU A 536 4.96 1.32 -10.13
C GLU A 536 5.14 1.84 -11.54
N ASP A 537 4.68 3.07 -11.74
CA ASP A 537 4.73 3.73 -13.02
C ASP A 537 6.14 4.18 -13.42
N THR A 538 6.93 4.61 -12.46
CA THR A 538 8.28 5.15 -12.72
C THR A 538 9.26 4.78 -11.62
N PRO A 539 10.57 4.67 -11.92
CA PRO A 539 11.60 4.51 -10.90
C PRO A 539 11.61 5.69 -9.93
N VAL A 540 11.30 5.43 -8.67
CA VAL A 540 11.29 6.45 -7.64
C VAL A 540 12.46 6.25 -6.69
N PRO A 541 13.35 7.25 -6.51
CA PRO A 541 14.38 7.18 -5.49
C PRO A 541 13.76 7.09 -4.10
N TYR A 542 14.28 6.21 -3.25
CA TYR A 542 13.92 6.22 -1.84
C TYR A 542 14.37 7.54 -1.21
N ASN A 543 13.46 8.44 -0.99
CA ASN A 543 13.73 9.77 -0.42
C ASN A 543 12.63 10.23 0.52
N THR A 544 11.96 9.28 1.16
CA THR A 544 10.80 9.59 1.97
C THR A 544 11.17 9.81 3.43
N THR A 545 11.28 11.07 3.83
CA THR A 545 11.39 11.43 5.23
C THR A 545 10.11 11.17 6.02
N GLN A 546 8.98 10.99 5.35
CA GLN A 546 7.73 10.54 5.94
C GLN A 546 7.89 9.17 6.62
N ASN A 547 8.79 8.33 6.12
CA ASN A 547 9.09 7.05 6.75
C ASN A 547 9.68 7.21 8.17
N MET A 548 10.34 8.32 8.47
CA MET A 548 10.81 8.65 9.82
C MET A 548 9.65 8.91 10.79
N PHE A 549 8.43 9.19 10.30
CA PHE A 549 7.22 9.24 11.11
C PHE A 549 7.00 7.92 11.87
N PHE A 550 7.19 6.79 11.20
CA PHE A 550 7.03 5.47 11.82
C PHE A 550 8.08 5.20 12.89
N THR A 551 9.30 5.70 12.75
CA THR A 551 10.29 5.69 13.83
C THR A 551 9.79 6.47 15.04
N LYS A 552 9.33 7.70 14.82
CA LYS A 552 8.89 8.61 15.88
C LYS A 552 7.68 8.07 16.66
N TYR A 553 6.72 7.47 15.96
CA TYR A 553 5.44 7.10 16.58
C TYR A 553 5.29 5.60 16.88
N TYR A 554 6.04 4.73 16.22
CA TYR A 554 5.95 3.28 16.40
C TYR A 554 7.29 2.62 16.81
N GLY A 555 8.38 3.37 16.83
CA GLY A 555 9.71 2.84 17.18
C GLY A 555 10.39 2.04 16.07
N ASP A 556 9.95 2.16 14.81
CA ASP A 556 10.59 1.52 13.67
C ASP A 556 11.82 2.33 13.22
N TYR A 557 12.98 2.00 13.77
CA TYR A 557 14.24 2.69 13.46
C TYR A 557 14.82 2.39 12.08
N THR A 558 14.39 1.31 11.42
CA THR A 558 14.87 0.95 10.08
C THR A 558 14.62 2.06 9.07
N GLY A 559 13.42 2.65 9.10
CA GLY A 559 13.07 3.76 8.24
C GLY A 559 13.94 4.99 8.47
N GLN A 560 14.24 5.35 9.71
CA GLN A 560 15.10 6.49 10.03
C GLN A 560 16.52 6.29 9.52
N LYS A 561 17.12 5.12 9.77
CA LYS A 561 18.46 4.78 9.32
C LYS A 561 18.60 4.88 7.79
N LEU A 562 17.69 4.24 7.07
CA LEU A 562 17.67 4.28 5.59
C LEU A 562 17.52 5.69 5.05
N ASN A 563 16.64 6.50 5.64
CA ASN A 563 16.44 7.89 5.22
C ASN A 563 17.68 8.75 5.42
N ILE A 564 18.31 8.66 6.59
CA ILE A 564 19.53 9.40 6.88
C ILE A 564 20.63 9.03 5.89
N GLU A 565 20.84 7.72 5.64
CA GLU A 565 21.81 7.26 4.64
C GLU A 565 21.53 7.82 3.24
N GLN A 566 20.26 7.88 2.83
CA GLN A 566 19.87 8.43 1.53
C GLN A 566 20.06 9.93 1.44
N LEU A 567 19.71 10.65 2.49
CA LEU A 567 19.91 12.09 2.54
C LEU A 567 21.38 12.43 2.35
N TYR A 568 22.28 11.73 3.03
CA TYR A 568 23.73 11.96 2.88
C TYR A 568 24.28 11.57 1.50
N LYS A 569 23.66 10.63 0.79
CA LYS A 569 24.03 10.31 -0.60
C LYS A 569 23.55 11.36 -1.61
N ASN A 570 22.50 12.11 -1.29
CA ASN A 570 21.89 13.08 -2.20
C ASN A 570 21.69 14.45 -1.54
N PRO A 571 22.68 15.35 -1.63
CA PRO A 571 22.59 16.68 -1.01
C PRO A 571 21.41 17.53 -1.49
N ALA A 572 20.91 17.32 -2.70
CA ALA A 572 19.73 18.02 -3.20
C ALA A 572 18.45 17.53 -2.51
N ALA A 573 18.32 16.23 -2.32
CA ALA A 573 17.22 15.64 -1.56
C ALA A 573 17.33 16.03 -0.07
N MET A 574 18.52 16.04 0.49
CA MET A 574 18.76 16.47 1.86
C MET A 574 18.19 17.86 2.10
N LYS A 575 18.49 18.82 1.23
CA LYS A 575 17.92 20.16 1.34
C LYS A 575 16.40 20.15 1.20
N LEU A 576 15.86 19.48 0.18
CA LEU A 576 14.43 19.46 -0.09
C LEU A 576 13.61 18.90 1.08
N HIS A 577 14.13 17.87 1.72
CA HIS A 577 13.42 17.12 2.76
C HIS A 577 13.85 17.51 4.19
N SER A 578 14.75 18.47 4.35
CA SER A 578 15.36 18.80 5.66
C SER A 578 14.35 19.13 6.75
N TYR A 579 13.27 19.84 6.42
CA TYR A 579 12.25 20.19 7.41
C TYR A 579 11.53 18.95 7.95
N LEU A 580 11.07 18.05 7.08
CA LEU A 580 10.40 16.83 7.51
C LEU A 580 11.38 15.86 8.18
N ALA A 581 12.64 15.82 7.73
CA ALA A 581 13.69 15.06 8.39
C ALA A 581 13.90 15.56 9.84
N MET A 582 14.02 16.86 10.03
CA MET A 582 14.13 17.48 11.35
C MET A 582 12.87 17.22 12.22
N LYS A 583 11.70 17.29 11.63
CA LYS A 583 10.40 17.12 12.30
C LYS A 583 10.19 15.71 12.83
N TYR A 584 10.53 14.71 12.01
CA TYR A 584 10.31 13.30 12.34
C TYR A 584 11.52 12.59 12.95
N TYR A 585 12.68 13.22 12.92
CA TYR A 585 13.88 12.65 13.55
C TYR A 585 13.67 12.42 15.05
N LEU A 586 14.03 11.22 15.50
CA LEU A 586 14.04 10.85 16.89
C LEU A 586 15.50 10.86 17.41
N PRO A 587 15.90 11.89 18.18
CA PRO A 587 17.24 11.98 18.74
C PRO A 587 17.49 10.84 19.74
N GLY A 588 18.75 10.40 19.87
CA GLY A 588 19.13 9.37 20.81
C GLY A 588 18.64 7.97 20.44
N ALA A 589 18.24 7.77 19.20
CA ALA A 589 18.06 6.42 18.66
C ALA A 589 19.36 5.63 18.89
N PRO A 590 19.27 4.35 19.30
CA PRO A 590 20.46 3.54 19.51
C PRO A 590 21.36 3.56 18.29
N GLU A 591 22.66 3.87 18.45
CA GLU A 591 23.66 3.79 17.36
C GLU A 591 23.70 2.39 16.73
N SER A 592 23.31 1.38 17.49
CA SER A 592 23.26 -0.02 17.13
C SER A 592 21.91 -0.49 16.61
N THR A 593 21.07 0.37 16.04
CA THR A 593 19.91 -0.16 15.32
C THR A 593 20.40 -0.91 14.09
N ASP A 594 20.62 -2.20 14.29
CA ASP A 594 20.88 -3.09 13.18
C ASP A 594 19.66 -3.11 12.26
N TYR A 595 19.91 -3.36 10.99
CA TYR A 595 18.81 -3.64 10.06
C TYR A 595 18.04 -4.87 10.54
N PRO A 596 16.77 -5.03 10.15
CA PRO A 596 16.00 -6.22 10.47
C PRO A 596 16.78 -7.50 10.15
N GLU A 597 16.70 -8.48 11.05
CA GLU A 597 17.31 -9.80 10.80
C GLU A 597 16.61 -10.51 9.64
N GLU A 598 15.35 -10.21 9.42
CA GLU A 598 14.58 -10.79 8.35
C GLU A 598 15.12 -10.34 6.99
N THR A 599 15.39 -11.33 6.18
CA THR A 599 15.85 -11.16 4.82
C THR A 599 14.77 -11.42 3.78
N ASP A 600 13.68 -12.04 4.20
CA ASP A 600 12.55 -12.41 3.36
C ASP A 600 11.24 -11.84 3.87
N VAL A 601 10.39 -11.43 2.96
CA VAL A 601 9.03 -10.99 3.27
C VAL A 601 8.10 -11.34 2.12
N LEU A 602 6.88 -11.70 2.47
CA LEU A 602 5.75 -11.80 1.56
C LEU A 602 4.63 -10.88 2.07
N TYR A 603 4.32 -9.85 1.30
CA TYR A 603 3.19 -8.97 1.54
C TYR A 603 1.95 -9.54 0.88
N THR A 604 1.04 -10.03 1.68
CA THR A 604 -0.16 -10.71 1.18
C THR A 604 -1.17 -9.75 0.58
N SER A 605 -1.21 -8.50 1.05
CA SER A 605 -2.10 -7.47 0.53
C SER A 605 -1.81 -7.08 -0.92
N SER A 606 -0.53 -6.94 -1.23
CA SER A 606 -0.03 -6.53 -2.56
C SER A 606 0.56 -7.69 -3.35
N GLN A 607 0.61 -8.89 -2.76
CA GLN A 607 1.21 -10.10 -3.37
C GLN A 607 2.64 -9.87 -3.86
N LEU A 608 3.44 -9.22 -3.00
CA LEU A 608 4.84 -8.88 -3.27
C LEU A 608 5.77 -9.68 -2.37
N GLY A 609 6.68 -10.42 -2.97
CA GLY A 609 7.78 -11.09 -2.26
C GLY A 609 9.09 -10.31 -2.43
N PHE A 610 9.78 -10.03 -1.32
CA PHE A 610 11.13 -9.46 -1.36
C PHE A 610 12.10 -10.29 -0.55
N SER A 611 13.28 -10.51 -1.12
CA SER A 611 14.35 -11.28 -0.49
C SER A 611 15.71 -10.66 -0.72
N ARG A 612 16.57 -10.77 0.27
CA ARG A 612 17.92 -10.22 0.21
C ARG A 612 18.94 -11.10 0.93
N ASN A 613 20.22 -10.92 0.63
CA ASN A 613 21.29 -11.55 1.40
C ASN A 613 21.82 -10.62 2.50
N ALA A 614 21.68 -9.32 2.31
CA ALA A 614 22.13 -8.30 3.26
C ALA A 614 21.42 -6.97 2.98
N TRP A 615 21.38 -6.12 4.00
CA TRP A 615 20.81 -4.77 3.88
C TRP A 615 21.76 -3.77 3.20
N GLY A 616 23.04 -3.97 3.32
CA GLY A 616 24.04 -3.08 2.76
C GLY A 616 25.28 -3.83 2.28
N GLY A 617 26.26 -3.09 1.77
CA GLY A 617 27.56 -3.63 1.39
C GLY A 617 27.71 -3.99 -0.09
N LYS A 618 28.95 -4.33 -0.48
CA LYS A 618 29.33 -4.62 -1.87
C LYS A 618 28.83 -5.96 -2.42
N THR A 619 28.26 -6.79 -1.58
CA THR A 619 27.76 -8.13 -1.93
C THR A 619 26.26 -8.21 -1.89
N LYS A 620 25.57 -7.08 -1.73
CA LYS A 620 24.11 -6.99 -1.66
C LYS A 620 23.47 -7.65 -2.86
N THR A 621 22.55 -8.55 -2.59
CA THR A 621 21.62 -9.13 -3.56
C THR A 621 20.22 -8.83 -3.10
N VAL A 622 19.34 -8.44 -4.02
CA VAL A 622 17.92 -8.23 -3.76
C VAL A 622 17.12 -8.85 -4.88
N VAL A 623 16.06 -9.54 -4.51
CA VAL A 623 15.05 -10.08 -5.43
C VAL A 623 13.69 -9.55 -5.01
N GLY A 624 12.92 -9.07 -5.97
CA GLY A 624 11.50 -8.78 -5.85
C GLY A 624 10.71 -9.66 -6.79
N VAL A 625 9.56 -10.18 -6.35
CA VAL A 625 8.66 -11.01 -7.15
C VAL A 625 7.23 -10.56 -6.96
N HIS A 626 6.40 -10.61 -8.01
CA HIS A 626 5.07 -10.06 -8.06
C HIS A 626 4.01 -11.08 -8.44
N GLY A 627 2.96 -11.15 -7.63
CA GLY A 627 1.69 -11.83 -7.90
C GLY A 627 0.54 -10.82 -8.01
N GLY A 628 -0.62 -11.11 -7.39
CA GLY A 628 -1.73 -10.15 -7.30
C GLY A 628 -2.59 -10.04 -8.56
N TYR A 629 -3.10 -8.85 -8.83
CA TYR A 629 -4.06 -8.59 -9.91
C TYR A 629 -3.50 -7.68 -10.99
N ASN A 630 -3.75 -8.02 -12.27
CA ASN A 630 -3.44 -7.18 -13.41
C ASN A 630 -4.25 -5.87 -13.47
N MET A 631 -5.38 -5.79 -12.80
CA MET A 631 -6.24 -4.60 -12.76
C MET A 631 -5.98 -3.70 -11.54
N ASP A 632 -4.92 -3.94 -10.79
CA ASP A 632 -4.50 -3.04 -9.72
C ASP A 632 -3.97 -1.70 -10.29
N SER A 633 -3.85 -0.69 -9.44
CA SER A 633 -3.47 0.65 -9.88
C SER A 633 -2.09 0.64 -10.56
N GLY A 634 -1.92 1.54 -11.52
CA GLY A 634 -0.77 1.50 -12.40
C GLY A 634 -1.02 0.67 -13.64
N CYS A 635 -1.97 -0.27 -13.60
CA CYS A 635 -2.46 -1.04 -14.75
C CYS A 635 -1.38 -1.67 -15.63
N GLN A 636 -0.32 -2.20 -15.03
CA GLN A 636 0.61 -3.09 -15.71
C GLN A 636 0.02 -4.49 -15.74
N VAL A 637 0.20 -5.16 -16.86
CA VAL A 637 -0.22 -6.56 -17.04
C VAL A 637 1.02 -7.41 -16.87
N ASP A 638 1.40 -7.66 -15.61
CA ASP A 638 2.75 -8.12 -15.27
C ASP A 638 2.79 -9.18 -14.15
N ILE A 639 1.71 -9.88 -13.89
CA ILE A 639 1.71 -10.96 -12.89
C ILE A 639 2.80 -11.99 -13.22
N GLY A 640 3.68 -12.22 -12.26
CA GLY A 640 4.86 -13.06 -12.45
C GLY A 640 6.14 -12.28 -12.74
N ASN A 641 6.07 -10.95 -12.80
CA ASN A 641 7.24 -10.10 -12.96
C ASN A 641 8.23 -10.25 -11.81
N PHE A 642 9.49 -9.94 -12.06
CA PHE A 642 10.53 -10.02 -11.05
C PHE A 642 11.63 -9.00 -11.26
N PHE A 643 12.33 -8.71 -10.18
CA PHE A 643 13.49 -7.86 -10.07
C PHE A 643 14.68 -8.66 -9.54
N TYR A 644 15.86 -8.46 -10.10
CA TYR A 644 17.09 -9.08 -9.58
C TYR A 644 18.25 -8.10 -9.58
N GLU A 645 18.79 -7.88 -8.40
CA GLU A 645 19.97 -7.06 -8.16
C GLU A 645 21.10 -7.93 -7.57
N TYR A 646 22.31 -7.76 -8.09
CA TYR A 646 23.50 -8.35 -7.53
C TYR A 646 24.63 -7.33 -7.43
N LYS A 647 25.24 -7.21 -6.26
CA LYS A 647 26.31 -6.23 -5.94
C LYS A 647 25.88 -4.77 -6.22
N GLY A 648 24.65 -4.43 -5.96
CA GLY A 648 24.12 -3.09 -6.24
C GLY A 648 23.90 -2.80 -7.72
N ILE A 649 23.97 -3.80 -8.59
CA ILE A 649 23.70 -3.69 -10.02
C ILE A 649 22.44 -4.46 -10.36
N VAL A 650 21.48 -3.75 -10.92
CA VAL A 650 20.22 -4.33 -11.40
C VAL A 650 20.49 -5.06 -12.71
N PHE A 651 20.18 -6.35 -12.75
CA PHE A 651 20.31 -7.24 -13.91
C PHE A 651 18.96 -7.67 -14.48
N ALA A 652 17.90 -7.79 -13.67
CA ALA A 652 16.52 -7.82 -14.12
C ALA A 652 15.81 -6.57 -13.61
N ASP A 653 15.22 -5.83 -14.52
CA ASP A 653 14.60 -4.54 -14.24
C ASP A 653 13.25 -4.45 -14.94
N ASP A 654 12.46 -3.44 -14.63
CA ASP A 654 11.20 -3.14 -15.28
C ASP A 654 11.30 -1.80 -16.01
N PRO A 655 10.73 -1.67 -17.22
CA PRO A 655 10.70 -0.39 -17.94
C PRO A 655 9.92 0.70 -17.23
N GLY A 656 8.91 0.36 -16.44
CA GLY A 656 7.99 1.32 -15.78
C GLY A 656 7.11 2.08 -16.78
N ILE A 657 6.04 2.68 -16.30
CA ILE A 657 5.18 3.57 -17.09
C ILE A 657 5.63 5.02 -16.90
N GLU A 658 6.25 5.60 -17.91
CA GLU A 658 6.79 6.97 -17.83
C GLU A 658 5.81 8.05 -18.28
N ASN A 659 4.75 7.69 -19.00
CA ASN A 659 3.80 8.65 -19.54
C ASN A 659 2.41 8.07 -19.74
N TYR A 660 1.46 8.51 -18.95
CA TYR A 660 0.04 8.12 -19.04
C TYR A 660 -0.71 8.69 -20.26
N ALA A 661 -0.14 9.65 -20.99
CA ALA A 661 -0.77 10.19 -22.19
C ALA A 661 -0.74 9.19 -23.36
N ILE A 662 0.09 8.15 -23.26
CA ILE A 662 0.14 7.07 -24.25
C ILE A 662 -0.96 6.06 -23.90
N SER A 663 -1.72 5.63 -24.90
CA SER A 663 -2.76 4.61 -24.70
C SER A 663 -2.18 3.34 -24.07
N TYR A 664 -2.77 2.83 -23.01
CA TYR A 664 -2.36 1.59 -22.35
C TYR A 664 -2.28 0.40 -23.32
N THR A 665 -3.13 0.36 -24.34
CA THR A 665 -3.13 -0.71 -25.35
C THR A 665 -1.91 -0.68 -26.26
N THR A 666 -1.30 0.48 -26.45
CA THR A 666 -0.11 0.68 -27.31
C THR A 666 1.16 0.95 -26.50
N ALA A 667 1.03 1.31 -25.22
CA ALA A 667 2.16 1.51 -24.32
C ALA A 667 2.81 0.16 -24.00
N TYR A 668 4.03 -0.03 -24.50
CA TYR A 668 4.78 -1.26 -24.29
C TYR A 668 4.90 -1.67 -22.81
N PRO A 669 5.24 -0.76 -21.88
CA PRO A 669 5.39 -1.13 -20.46
C PRO A 669 4.10 -1.58 -19.76
N ALA A 670 2.95 -1.22 -20.30
CA ALA A 670 1.67 -1.60 -19.70
C ALA A 670 1.20 -3.01 -20.09
N ARG A 671 1.88 -3.65 -21.04
CA ARG A 671 1.56 -4.98 -21.56
C ARG A 671 2.50 -6.01 -20.97
N ALA A 672 2.10 -7.29 -20.95
CA ALA A 672 2.96 -8.39 -20.50
C ALA A 672 4.33 -8.44 -21.22
N GLU A 673 4.40 -7.97 -22.46
CA GLU A 673 5.67 -7.85 -23.20
C GLU A 673 6.67 -6.87 -22.56
N GLY A 674 6.21 -5.91 -21.76
CA GLY A 674 7.02 -4.95 -21.05
C GLY A 674 7.56 -5.45 -19.72
N ALA A 675 7.16 -6.63 -19.27
CA ALA A 675 7.55 -7.21 -17.99
C ALA A 675 8.42 -8.47 -18.15
N ASN A 676 9.04 -8.93 -17.07
CA ASN A 676 9.85 -10.17 -17.06
C ASN A 676 8.96 -11.42 -16.93
N VAL A 677 8.01 -11.55 -17.85
CA VAL A 677 7.07 -12.66 -17.94
C VAL A 677 7.16 -13.32 -19.31
N TRP A 678 6.14 -14.03 -19.75
CA TRP A 678 6.06 -14.59 -21.11
C TRP A 678 4.72 -14.27 -21.75
N VAL A 679 4.66 -14.33 -23.05
CA VAL A 679 3.44 -14.25 -23.84
C VAL A 679 3.36 -15.42 -24.77
N VAL A 680 2.15 -15.82 -25.16
CA VAL A 680 1.89 -16.89 -26.12
C VAL A 680 1.05 -16.36 -27.27
N ASN A 681 1.40 -16.73 -28.48
CA ASN A 681 0.71 -16.33 -29.72
C ASN A 681 0.44 -14.80 -29.74
N PRO A 682 1.48 -13.95 -29.74
CA PRO A 682 1.33 -12.51 -29.59
C PRO A 682 0.31 -11.91 -30.57
N ASP A 683 -0.54 -11.06 -30.06
CA ASP A 683 -1.57 -10.36 -30.81
C ASP A 683 -1.82 -8.94 -30.27
N ALA A 684 -2.95 -8.34 -30.56
CA ALA A 684 -3.33 -7.03 -30.04
C ALA A 684 -3.81 -7.06 -28.57
N SER A 685 -3.94 -8.23 -27.94
CA SER A 685 -4.30 -8.37 -26.53
C SER A 685 -3.16 -7.94 -25.61
N TYR A 686 -3.40 -7.93 -24.31
CA TYR A 686 -2.40 -7.52 -23.32
C TYR A 686 -1.35 -8.60 -23.02
N GLY A 687 -1.55 -9.83 -23.50
CA GLY A 687 -0.66 -10.98 -23.26
C GLY A 687 -0.93 -11.75 -21.98
N GLN A 688 -1.73 -11.19 -21.07
CA GLN A 688 -2.36 -11.85 -19.91
C GLN A 688 -3.80 -11.37 -19.78
N SER A 689 -4.60 -12.09 -18.99
CA SER A 689 -5.98 -11.71 -18.67
C SER A 689 -5.98 -10.45 -17.78
N LEU A 690 -6.77 -9.44 -18.14
CA LEU A 690 -6.94 -8.24 -17.30
C LEU A 690 -7.59 -8.56 -15.95
N GLU A 691 -8.44 -9.58 -15.90
CA GLU A 691 -9.07 -10.08 -14.67
C GLU A 691 -8.19 -11.13 -13.94
N GLY A 692 -6.97 -11.36 -14.46
CA GLY A 692 -6.06 -12.34 -13.95
C GLY A 692 -5.60 -12.06 -12.52
N TYR A 693 -5.40 -13.12 -11.76
CA TYR A 693 -4.85 -13.11 -10.42
C TYR A 693 -3.76 -14.17 -10.28
N GLY A 694 -2.68 -13.84 -9.57
CA GLY A 694 -1.62 -14.76 -9.22
C GLY A 694 -1.47 -14.84 -7.71
N ASP A 695 -1.61 -16.05 -7.16
CA ASP A 695 -1.43 -16.30 -5.72
C ASP A 695 0.03 -16.63 -5.44
N LEU A 696 0.74 -15.67 -4.84
CA LEU A 696 2.16 -15.78 -4.51
C LEU A 696 2.33 -16.35 -3.11
N ASN A 697 3.07 -17.44 -3.01
CA ASN A 697 3.33 -18.13 -1.76
C ASN A 697 4.84 -18.24 -1.48
N MET A 698 5.26 -18.02 -0.24
CA MET A 698 6.60 -18.31 0.23
C MET A 698 6.66 -19.77 0.68
N LYS A 699 7.10 -20.67 -0.22
CA LYS A 699 7.14 -22.12 0.03
C LYS A 699 8.19 -22.49 1.09
N GLU A 700 9.34 -21.83 1.07
CA GLU A 700 10.44 -22.11 1.99
C GLU A 700 11.34 -20.90 2.15
N SER A 701 11.77 -20.58 3.38
CA SER A 701 12.78 -19.58 3.70
C SER A 701 13.81 -20.19 4.67
N LYS A 702 15.09 -20.12 4.31
CA LYS A 702 16.24 -20.60 5.10
C LYS A 702 17.39 -19.59 4.99
N PRO A 703 18.41 -19.65 5.86
CA PRO A 703 19.56 -18.74 5.77
C PRO A 703 20.22 -18.68 4.39
N ASP A 704 20.31 -19.82 3.69
CA ASP A 704 20.97 -19.93 2.39
C ASP A 704 20.08 -19.58 1.19
N GLY A 705 18.75 -19.39 1.40
CA GLY A 705 17.88 -19.10 0.29
C GLY A 705 16.39 -19.04 0.63
N VAL A 706 15.60 -18.77 -0.40
CA VAL A 706 14.14 -18.70 -0.33
C VAL A 706 13.54 -19.26 -1.62
N ILE A 707 12.35 -19.85 -1.51
CA ILE A 707 11.54 -20.29 -2.64
C ILE A 707 10.17 -19.63 -2.54
N TYR A 708 9.78 -18.96 -3.64
CA TYR A 708 8.41 -18.53 -3.86
C TYR A 708 7.78 -19.36 -4.97
N THR A 709 6.48 -19.58 -4.88
CA THR A 709 5.66 -20.23 -5.90
C THR A 709 4.48 -19.35 -6.24
N LEU A 710 4.12 -19.30 -7.51
CA LEU A 710 3.08 -18.42 -8.04
C LEU A 710 2.23 -19.19 -9.05
N ASP A 711 0.96 -19.41 -8.73
CA ASP A 711 0.00 -19.93 -9.71
C ASP A 711 -0.38 -18.80 -10.69
N LEU A 712 -0.06 -19.00 -11.94
CA LEU A 712 -0.32 -18.09 -13.04
C LEU A 712 -1.53 -18.49 -13.89
N SER A 713 -2.23 -19.56 -13.55
CA SER A 713 -3.30 -20.11 -14.38
C SER A 713 -4.41 -19.09 -14.65
N SER A 714 -4.81 -18.31 -13.64
CA SER A 714 -5.79 -17.23 -13.83
C SER A 714 -5.25 -16.05 -14.64
N ALA A 715 -3.96 -15.71 -14.48
CA ALA A 715 -3.33 -14.63 -15.27
C ALA A 715 -3.29 -14.99 -16.75
N TYR A 716 -3.16 -16.26 -17.08
CA TYR A 716 -3.11 -16.76 -18.45
C TYR A 716 -4.39 -17.52 -18.86
N GLU A 717 -5.52 -17.23 -18.20
CA GLU A 717 -6.82 -17.79 -18.60
C GLU A 717 -7.14 -17.47 -20.07
N GLY A 718 -7.49 -18.50 -20.84
CA GLY A 718 -7.74 -18.38 -22.28
C GLY A 718 -6.48 -18.47 -23.17
N TYR A 719 -5.27 -18.49 -22.57
CA TYR A 719 -4.01 -18.61 -23.28
C TYR A 719 -3.38 -20.00 -23.10
N VAL A 720 -3.47 -20.59 -21.92
CA VAL A 720 -2.98 -21.92 -21.60
C VAL A 720 -3.95 -22.67 -20.68
N GLU A 721 -3.80 -23.99 -20.52
CA GLU A 721 -4.62 -24.76 -19.60
C GLU A 721 -4.24 -24.50 -18.14
N SER A 722 -2.93 -24.41 -17.85
CA SER A 722 -2.40 -24.06 -16.54
C SER A 722 -0.96 -23.56 -16.62
N ALA A 723 -0.55 -22.76 -15.64
CA ALA A 723 0.82 -22.27 -15.52
C ALA A 723 1.20 -22.08 -14.06
N LEU A 724 2.40 -22.54 -13.69
CA LEU A 724 3.01 -22.34 -12.39
C LEU A 724 4.40 -21.72 -12.59
N ARG A 725 4.73 -20.68 -11.81
CA ARG A 725 6.06 -20.08 -11.78
C ARG A 725 6.71 -20.27 -10.42
N GLY A 726 7.96 -20.68 -10.41
CA GLY A 726 8.80 -20.75 -9.23
C GLY A 726 9.90 -19.73 -9.27
N PHE A 727 10.21 -19.13 -8.14
CA PHE A 727 11.37 -18.27 -7.94
C PHE A 727 12.21 -18.85 -6.81
N MET A 728 13.51 -18.96 -7.01
CA MET A 728 14.42 -19.42 -5.99
C MET A 728 15.64 -18.53 -5.92
N LEU A 729 15.95 -18.03 -4.75
CA LEU A 729 17.22 -17.40 -4.44
C LEU A 729 18.04 -18.39 -3.61
N SER A 730 19.17 -18.85 -4.10
CA SER A 730 19.99 -19.93 -3.53
C SER A 730 21.47 -19.57 -3.49
N GLU A 731 22.33 -20.51 -3.11
CA GLU A 731 23.79 -20.35 -3.07
C GLU A 731 24.22 -19.13 -2.24
N ASN A 732 23.89 -19.14 -0.96
CA ASN A 732 24.07 -18.00 -0.07
C ASN A 732 23.37 -16.74 -0.61
N ARG A 733 22.17 -16.93 -1.12
CA ARG A 733 21.28 -15.87 -1.64
C ARG A 733 21.92 -15.02 -2.75
N THR A 734 22.58 -15.66 -3.70
CA THR A 734 23.26 -14.96 -4.81
C THR A 734 22.91 -15.51 -6.19
N VAL A 735 22.40 -16.72 -6.30
CA VAL A 735 21.94 -17.33 -7.54
C VAL A 735 20.41 -17.22 -7.60
N PHE A 736 19.91 -16.60 -8.64
CA PHE A 736 18.47 -16.40 -8.81
C PHE A 736 17.93 -17.24 -9.95
N THR A 737 16.95 -18.08 -9.66
CA THR A 737 16.32 -18.99 -10.63
C THR A 737 14.84 -18.66 -10.77
N VAL A 738 14.39 -18.58 -12.01
CA VAL A 738 12.97 -18.51 -12.39
C VAL A 738 12.65 -19.73 -13.23
N GLN A 739 11.61 -20.48 -12.89
CA GLN A 739 11.15 -21.64 -13.69
C GLN A 739 9.66 -21.50 -13.93
N ASP A 740 9.26 -21.75 -15.16
CA ASP A 740 7.86 -21.86 -15.58
C ASP A 740 7.53 -23.31 -15.93
N GLU A 741 6.41 -23.78 -15.40
CA GLU A 741 5.77 -25.06 -15.76
C GLU A 741 4.45 -24.72 -16.44
N ILE A 742 4.37 -24.93 -17.74
CA ILE A 742 3.24 -24.49 -18.56
C ILE A 742 2.59 -25.72 -19.19
N LYS A 743 1.27 -25.80 -19.10
CA LYS A 743 0.47 -26.74 -19.86
C LYS A 743 -0.27 -25.96 -20.97
N PRO A 744 0.25 -25.96 -22.21
CA PRO A 744 -0.38 -25.29 -23.33
C PRO A 744 -1.71 -25.95 -23.71
N PHE A 745 -2.58 -25.22 -24.40
CA PHE A 745 -3.67 -25.85 -25.15
C PHE A 745 -3.13 -26.70 -26.30
N GLU A 746 -3.89 -27.68 -26.75
CA GLU A 746 -3.56 -28.46 -27.95
C GLU A 746 -3.47 -27.54 -29.17
N GLY A 747 -2.48 -27.78 -30.03
CA GLY A 747 -2.22 -27.01 -31.26
C GLY A 747 -0.86 -26.31 -31.25
N GLU A 748 -0.56 -25.61 -32.35
CA GLU A 748 0.70 -24.85 -32.44
C GLU A 748 0.62 -23.60 -31.56
N ASN A 749 1.57 -23.48 -30.63
CA ASN A 749 1.70 -22.35 -29.72
C ASN A 749 3.14 -21.79 -29.81
N ASP A 750 3.24 -20.49 -29.97
CA ASP A 750 4.50 -19.75 -30.07
C ASP A 750 4.70 -18.88 -28.83
N PHE A 751 5.70 -19.25 -28.00
CA PHE A 751 5.97 -18.62 -26.71
C PHE A 751 7.17 -17.69 -26.80
N TYR A 752 7.05 -16.52 -26.16
CA TYR A 752 8.10 -15.53 -26.00
C TYR A 752 8.30 -15.21 -24.52
N TRP A 753 9.45 -15.57 -23.97
CA TRP A 753 9.84 -15.31 -22.58
C TRP A 753 10.82 -14.15 -22.54
N PHE A 754 10.69 -13.26 -21.52
CA PHE A 754 11.44 -12.01 -21.46
C PHE A 754 12.30 -11.87 -20.21
N TRP A 755 13.42 -11.17 -20.40
CA TRP A 755 14.27 -10.64 -19.37
C TRP A 755 14.72 -9.24 -19.77
N HIS A 756 14.23 -8.20 -19.08
CA HIS A 756 14.54 -6.81 -19.34
C HIS A 756 15.74 -6.36 -18.53
N THR A 757 16.63 -5.53 -19.11
CA THR A 757 17.85 -5.09 -18.45
C THR A 757 18.44 -3.82 -19.07
N LEU A 758 19.14 -3.04 -18.24
CA LEU A 758 20.05 -1.97 -18.68
C LEU A 758 21.50 -2.46 -18.87
N ALA A 759 21.78 -3.75 -18.68
CA ALA A 759 23.11 -4.32 -18.86
C ALA A 759 23.41 -4.62 -20.35
N ASP A 760 24.67 -4.59 -20.71
CA ASP A 760 25.11 -5.05 -22.03
C ASP A 760 24.90 -6.56 -22.15
N ILE A 761 24.23 -6.99 -23.22
CA ILE A 761 23.85 -8.38 -23.48
C ILE A 761 24.81 -9.01 -24.50
N THR A 762 25.39 -10.17 -24.15
CA THR A 762 26.13 -11.04 -25.07
C THR A 762 25.50 -12.43 -25.05
N VAL A 763 24.92 -12.84 -26.18
CA VAL A 763 24.29 -14.18 -26.35
C VAL A 763 25.35 -15.21 -26.69
N ASN A 764 25.28 -16.39 -26.04
CA ASN A 764 26.12 -17.56 -26.29
C ASN A 764 25.22 -18.76 -26.60
N GLU A 765 24.89 -18.91 -27.88
CA GLU A 765 23.95 -19.97 -28.34
C GLU A 765 24.45 -21.37 -27.99
N ASN A 766 25.74 -21.66 -28.22
CA ASN A 766 26.37 -22.96 -27.96
C ASN A 766 26.25 -23.43 -26.50
N SER A 767 26.17 -22.50 -25.56
CA SER A 767 26.02 -22.80 -24.13
C SER A 767 24.63 -22.54 -23.58
N ARG A 768 23.66 -22.20 -24.46
CA ARG A 768 22.31 -21.77 -24.06
C ARG A 768 22.37 -20.77 -22.91
N SER A 769 23.08 -19.66 -23.10
CA SER A 769 23.31 -18.69 -22.05
C SER A 769 23.52 -17.27 -22.57
N VAL A 770 23.34 -16.31 -21.69
CA VAL A 770 23.55 -14.89 -21.95
C VAL A 770 24.46 -14.32 -20.86
N SER A 771 25.46 -13.53 -21.23
CA SER A 771 26.25 -12.75 -20.30
C SER A 771 25.72 -11.33 -20.24
N LEU A 772 25.43 -10.85 -19.03
CA LEU A 772 25.05 -9.48 -18.72
C LEU A 772 26.21 -8.76 -18.07
N ALA A 773 26.62 -7.61 -18.60
CA ALA A 773 27.71 -6.82 -18.07
C ALA A 773 27.26 -5.37 -17.81
N ARG A 774 27.48 -4.87 -16.59
CA ARG A 774 27.16 -3.49 -16.23
C ARG A 774 28.08 -3.01 -15.10
N ASN A 775 28.65 -1.82 -15.27
CA ASN A 775 29.52 -1.17 -14.26
C ASN A 775 30.63 -2.09 -13.70
N GLY A 776 31.20 -2.93 -14.56
CA GLY A 776 32.28 -3.87 -14.20
C GLY A 776 31.83 -5.13 -13.46
N VAL A 777 30.51 -5.32 -13.26
CA VAL A 777 29.94 -6.56 -12.70
C VAL A 777 29.37 -7.39 -13.85
N VAL A 778 29.59 -8.70 -13.81
CA VAL A 778 29.07 -9.64 -14.80
C VAL A 778 28.19 -10.68 -14.10
N CYS A 779 27.03 -10.91 -14.68
CA CYS A 779 26.11 -11.99 -14.35
C CYS A 779 25.88 -12.83 -15.61
N LYS A 780 25.78 -14.15 -15.47
CA LYS A 780 25.47 -15.04 -16.58
C LYS A 780 24.12 -15.70 -16.35
N ILE A 781 23.25 -15.62 -17.34
CA ILE A 781 21.97 -16.32 -17.31
C ILE A 781 22.09 -17.59 -18.14
N TYR A 782 21.76 -18.72 -17.56
CA TYR A 782 21.65 -20.00 -18.23
C TYR A 782 20.18 -20.34 -18.45
N PHE A 783 19.89 -20.88 -19.63
CA PHE A 783 18.54 -21.31 -19.99
C PHE A 783 18.50 -22.81 -20.19
N ASP A 784 17.56 -23.47 -19.57
CA ASP A 784 17.31 -24.91 -19.65
C ASP A 784 15.81 -25.14 -19.91
N SER A 785 15.50 -26.08 -20.78
CA SER A 785 14.12 -26.45 -21.13
C SER A 785 14.05 -27.86 -21.66
N ASN A 786 12.88 -28.50 -21.49
CA ASN A 786 12.55 -29.77 -22.16
C ASN A 786 12.13 -29.61 -23.63
N VAL A 787 11.98 -28.35 -24.09
CA VAL A 787 11.72 -28.03 -25.51
C VAL A 787 12.87 -27.25 -26.11
N ASP A 788 13.02 -27.29 -27.42
CA ASP A 788 14.01 -26.47 -28.13
C ASP A 788 13.63 -24.99 -28.13
N PHE A 789 14.61 -24.10 -28.04
CA PHE A 789 14.41 -22.67 -28.00
C PHE A 789 15.54 -21.89 -28.69
N THR A 790 15.25 -20.65 -29.04
CA THR A 790 16.22 -19.67 -29.56
C THR A 790 16.34 -18.50 -28.60
N ILE A 791 17.51 -17.87 -28.55
CA ILE A 791 17.79 -16.70 -27.73
C ILE A 791 18.15 -15.53 -28.63
N THR A 792 17.46 -14.40 -28.46
CA THR A 792 17.78 -13.17 -29.18
C THR A 792 17.90 -12.00 -28.21
N LYS A 793 18.74 -11.02 -28.61
CA LYS A 793 18.80 -9.71 -27.97
C LYS A 793 17.97 -8.74 -28.82
N GLN A 794 17.16 -7.92 -28.19
CA GLN A 794 16.38 -6.85 -28.82
C GLN A 794 16.48 -5.57 -27.98
N ASP A 795 16.24 -4.42 -28.63
CA ASP A 795 15.93 -3.19 -27.90
C ASP A 795 14.53 -3.36 -27.29
N VAL A 796 14.36 -2.85 -26.07
CA VAL A 796 13.15 -3.11 -25.28
C VAL A 796 11.87 -2.75 -26.04
N LEU A 797 11.84 -1.61 -26.72
CA LEU A 797 10.65 -1.11 -27.43
C LEU A 797 10.41 -1.78 -28.81
N THR A 798 11.06 -2.91 -29.10
CA THR A 798 10.82 -3.70 -30.30
C THR A 798 9.59 -4.59 -30.10
N SER A 799 8.54 -4.39 -30.92
CA SER A 799 7.35 -5.22 -30.89
C SER A 799 7.60 -6.63 -31.40
N LEU A 800 6.90 -7.62 -30.85
CA LEU A 800 6.87 -8.97 -31.36
C LEU A 800 6.05 -9.07 -32.67
N PRO A 801 6.27 -10.10 -33.48
CA PRO A 801 5.36 -10.42 -34.57
C PRO A 801 3.93 -10.63 -34.05
N GLY A 802 2.95 -9.90 -34.59
CA GLY A 802 1.55 -9.95 -34.18
C GLY A 802 1.16 -8.89 -33.13
N SER A 803 2.11 -8.42 -32.31
CA SER A 803 1.85 -7.38 -31.33
C SER A 803 1.70 -5.98 -31.95
N PRO A 804 1.00 -5.05 -31.28
CA PRO A 804 0.92 -3.67 -31.70
C PRO A 804 2.31 -3.02 -31.83
N VAL A 805 2.46 -2.12 -32.78
CA VAL A 805 3.67 -1.30 -32.89
C VAL A 805 3.76 -0.35 -31.70
N VAL A 806 4.91 -0.29 -31.07
CA VAL A 806 5.15 0.62 -29.94
C VAL A 806 5.15 2.07 -30.42
N GLU A 807 4.20 2.84 -29.92
CA GLU A 807 4.10 4.27 -30.20
C GLU A 807 4.73 5.11 -29.08
N GLY A 808 5.05 6.37 -29.39
CA GLY A 808 5.51 7.32 -28.36
C GLY A 808 6.86 6.99 -27.72
N GLN A 809 7.76 6.27 -28.41
CA GLN A 809 9.07 5.85 -27.90
C GLN A 809 9.91 7.01 -27.33
N ASN A 810 9.81 8.20 -27.92
CA ASN A 810 10.48 9.41 -27.44
C ASN A 810 9.93 9.95 -26.11
N GLN A 811 8.79 9.45 -25.67
CA GLN A 811 8.13 9.78 -24.39
C GLN A 811 8.44 8.74 -23.31
N MET A 812 9.24 7.74 -23.60
CA MET A 812 9.70 6.67 -22.71
C MET A 812 11.24 6.63 -22.64
N PRO A 813 11.91 7.70 -22.15
CA PRO A 813 13.36 7.80 -22.20
C PRO A 813 14.09 6.80 -21.30
N HIS A 814 13.46 6.25 -20.26
CA HIS A 814 14.04 5.17 -19.47
C HIS A 814 13.97 3.84 -20.22
N ALA A 815 12.79 3.44 -20.64
CA ALA A 815 12.56 2.21 -21.40
C ALA A 815 13.40 2.17 -22.69
N ALA A 816 13.53 3.31 -23.38
CA ALA A 816 14.36 3.41 -24.61
C ALA A 816 15.87 3.13 -24.41
N LYS A 817 16.37 3.10 -23.17
CA LYS A 817 17.77 2.74 -22.86
C LYS A 817 17.94 1.26 -22.53
N MET A 818 16.85 0.54 -22.36
CA MET A 818 16.87 -0.86 -21.96
C MET A 818 16.97 -1.80 -23.17
N HIS A 819 17.42 -3.00 -22.87
CA HIS A 819 17.41 -4.13 -23.79
C HIS A 819 16.59 -5.26 -23.18
N LYS A 820 16.13 -6.16 -24.02
CA LYS A 820 15.49 -7.41 -23.60
C LYS A 820 16.18 -8.61 -24.20
N ILE A 821 16.27 -9.67 -23.40
CA ILE A 821 16.50 -11.02 -23.89
C ILE A 821 15.15 -11.59 -24.24
N VAL A 822 15.00 -12.10 -25.43
CA VAL A 822 13.80 -12.80 -25.87
C VAL A 822 14.16 -14.25 -26.10
N VAL A 823 13.52 -15.17 -25.38
CA VAL A 823 13.63 -16.61 -25.61
C VAL A 823 12.34 -17.09 -26.27
N ASN A 824 12.47 -17.59 -27.50
CA ASN A 824 11.33 -18.09 -28.26
C ASN A 824 11.37 -19.62 -28.31
N PHE A 825 10.24 -20.26 -28.05
CA PHE A 825 10.05 -21.70 -28.14
C PHE A 825 8.62 -22.03 -28.59
N GLN A 826 8.48 -23.22 -29.17
CA GLN A 826 7.18 -23.67 -29.69
C GLN A 826 6.75 -24.97 -29.00
N SER A 827 5.44 -25.16 -28.91
CA SER A 827 4.83 -26.39 -28.40
C SER A 827 3.57 -26.71 -29.20
N SER A 828 3.30 -27.99 -29.39
CA SER A 828 2.04 -28.48 -29.96
C SER A 828 1.04 -29.02 -28.94
N GLY A 829 1.19 -28.63 -27.68
CA GLY A 829 0.35 -29.03 -26.55
C GLY A 829 1.10 -29.82 -25.48
N GLU A 830 2.34 -30.21 -25.71
CA GLU A 830 3.15 -30.89 -24.71
C GLU A 830 3.54 -29.94 -23.57
N PRO A 831 3.53 -30.44 -22.29
CA PRO A 831 3.94 -29.65 -21.14
C PRO A 831 5.36 -29.12 -21.28
N ILE A 832 5.54 -27.85 -20.93
CA ILE A 832 6.82 -27.14 -21.01
C ILE A 832 7.36 -26.92 -19.60
N ILE A 833 8.65 -27.19 -19.41
CA ILE A 833 9.43 -26.68 -18.30
C ILE A 833 10.50 -25.78 -18.87
N PHE A 834 10.47 -24.51 -18.51
CA PHE A 834 11.44 -23.51 -18.92
C PHE A 834 12.08 -22.87 -17.69
N ARG A 835 13.41 -22.86 -17.62
CA ARG A 835 14.16 -22.33 -16.48
C ARG A 835 15.23 -21.33 -16.94
N ALA A 836 15.26 -20.18 -16.29
CA ALA A 836 16.33 -19.18 -16.39
C ALA A 836 17.04 -19.06 -15.04
N THR A 837 18.36 -19.23 -15.02
CA THR A 837 19.17 -19.15 -13.81
C THR A 837 20.25 -18.09 -13.96
N ALA A 838 20.15 -17.02 -13.19
CA ALA A 838 21.12 -15.93 -13.14
C ALA A 838 22.24 -16.27 -12.13
N VAL A 839 23.46 -16.40 -12.62
CA VAL A 839 24.62 -16.84 -11.86
C VAL A 839 25.68 -15.75 -11.86
N PRO A 840 26.12 -15.26 -10.69
CA PRO A 840 27.24 -14.34 -10.60
C PRO A 840 28.50 -14.93 -11.24
N PHE A 841 29.30 -14.08 -11.91
CA PHE A 841 30.54 -14.52 -12.55
C PHE A 841 31.48 -15.26 -11.58
N GLY A 842 31.99 -16.40 -12.00
CA GLY A 842 32.90 -17.24 -11.23
C GLY A 842 32.21 -18.30 -10.36
N LYS A 843 30.88 -18.35 -10.33
CA LYS A 843 30.12 -19.47 -9.73
C LYS A 843 29.77 -20.50 -10.81
N ASN A 844 29.75 -21.77 -10.41
CA ASN A 844 29.22 -22.87 -11.23
C ASN A 844 27.92 -23.37 -10.60
N ILE A 845 27.00 -23.79 -11.44
CA ILE A 845 25.74 -24.41 -11.03
C ILE A 845 25.59 -25.77 -11.70
N ASP A 846 24.90 -26.68 -11.03
CA ASP A 846 24.43 -27.91 -11.65
C ASP A 846 23.22 -27.59 -12.55
N ARG A 847 23.25 -28.02 -13.79
CA ARG A 847 22.22 -27.80 -14.80
C ARG A 847 21.54 -29.09 -15.26
N ASP A 848 21.97 -30.22 -14.74
CA ASP A 848 21.63 -31.51 -15.32
C ASP A 848 20.20 -31.97 -15.03
N THR A 849 19.48 -31.29 -14.10
CA THR A 849 18.14 -31.72 -13.71
C THR A 849 17.14 -30.57 -13.79
N LEU A 850 16.10 -30.72 -14.61
CA LEU A 850 14.89 -29.87 -14.57
C LEU A 850 13.88 -30.46 -13.58
N ALA A 851 14.16 -30.32 -12.29
CA ALA A 851 13.24 -30.78 -11.27
C ALA A 851 11.95 -29.91 -11.25
N PRO A 852 10.78 -30.52 -11.06
CA PRO A 852 9.54 -29.77 -10.88
C PRO A 852 9.60 -28.81 -9.70
N ILE A 853 8.91 -27.67 -9.77
CA ILE A 853 8.84 -26.67 -8.69
C ILE A 853 8.34 -27.28 -7.39
N SER A 854 7.44 -28.26 -7.46
CA SER A 854 6.94 -29.00 -6.30
C SER A 854 8.04 -29.69 -5.50
N GLU A 855 9.13 -30.12 -6.16
CA GLU A 855 10.28 -30.82 -5.57
C GLU A 855 11.39 -29.86 -5.10
N TRP A 856 11.27 -28.56 -5.39
CA TRP A 856 12.29 -27.62 -4.99
C TRP A 856 12.44 -27.50 -3.48
N THR A 857 13.67 -27.51 -3.02
CA THR A 857 14.06 -27.31 -1.62
C THR A 857 15.33 -26.49 -1.53
N ILE A 858 15.48 -25.69 -0.49
CA ILE A 858 16.75 -25.03 -0.18
C ILE A 858 17.64 -26.05 0.56
N PRO A 859 18.84 -26.36 0.09
CA PRO A 859 19.77 -27.19 0.81
C PRO A 859 19.99 -26.66 2.23
N ASN A 860 20.13 -27.57 3.20
CA ASN A 860 20.58 -27.16 4.53
C ASN A 860 22.06 -26.78 4.43
N PRO A 861 22.50 -25.73 5.11
CA PRO A 861 23.86 -25.24 5.08
C PRO A 861 24.88 -26.28 5.61
#